data_d9dc8bf6723bb2a5486564df2316cc52
#
_entry.id   d9dc8bf6723bb2a5486564df2316cc52
#
_cell.length_a   1.000
_cell.length_b   1.000
_cell.length_c   1.000
_cell.angle_alpha   90.00
_cell.angle_beta   90.00
_cell.angle_gamma   90.00
#
_symmetry.space_group_name_H-M   'P 1'
#
loop_
_entity.id
_entity.type
_entity.pdbx_description
1 polymer ?
#
loop_
_entity_poly.entity_id
_entity_poly.type
_entity_poly.pdbx_seq_one_letter_code
_entity_poly.pdbx_strand_id
1 'polypeptide(L)'
;MTFDELPDEIISRPREDRDDELLVDHAQAVAERTIRLGQFESNSREEGPAAEDVAQCVGWLHDFGKVAPAFQLHVRGAYPERRHPRFTYHARLGAFAAYYALGEMGPDDRDRLAAVGAILRHHGRLPDFAETVLRTVSGEQEADGPTDWAGPQIERVQAHEPNREVATTLMANASGGAASWEGFVEAFESDKLLDELREAVSTGPFLTTLDDESLPDGLYNRTTRLWSCLTFADKTAAASSVEGDDLTPKPLELGELDSYVETLQEESGADAISIDASDFDPTDETSLNILRETARQRVRANAPALVDGEVGTLTLPTGLGKTFTGITGAFELRDALAERRERETKPTVVYALPYTSIIEQTREIFEDEDVFGADPKTNEFTVHHYLAETVTYLDSEKDMRDGEVDAADGQAETDTGRSKAELLGESWRSGVVLTTFVQLFESLAGPTNAQGLKLPALQDAVIVLDEPQALPIRWWDAIRRLTRLILDEYDARVVSMTATQPTLFTEGEFDTQSLLESPDDESETELRGTAVESAPRSSFERRTSKAVARVRYDVHESVRSATTDGGGTPISHEAAAAEIVDATRATPDGSAEGRSVLAVCNTIGSSRELTECVEDEFRATGRPATHVGAVYEDVLEGVDTDSNELPNHEALVARTFRRLGFEYDGASETWRPADDSSNRRYVATFNSRYRPLDRRVLVRIADVLSTADVPFVLISTQAIEAGVDVSFARAYRDIAPLDSVVQTAGRCNRSFEWGPENGEVTVWTLGPVADDEEGDRKPPSKYVYDGTLLKEAVEILLDLCDEDPKELSSVALERDAIPRYFDAVEQKSLPAEELVEMIEESRAEELGRQSLIDESYETVDLIVAATETDRKRIEELGDAFERHASEGFEYLSDLADLRVSIPVQDLEEDLPTHVRADRSKRTDGEGVDVFVHRGNEGYGLYELDGGGFVSDDDGGPSGRFTL
;
A
#
# COMPACT_ATOMS: atom_id res chain seq x y z
N MET A 1 19.51 38.49 27.93
CA MET A 1 20.84 38.30 27.31
C MET A 1 20.89 39.15 26.05
N THR A 2 22.01 39.81 25.78
CA THR A 2 22.23 40.55 24.53
C THR A 2 23.21 39.80 23.65
N PHE A 3 23.41 40.20 22.40
CA PHE A 3 24.39 39.53 21.52
C PHE A 3 25.82 39.53 22.09
N ASP A 4 26.21 40.58 22.83
CA ASP A 4 27.52 40.69 23.49
C ASP A 4 27.64 39.83 24.77
N GLU A 5 26.57 39.21 25.23
CA GLU A 5 26.51 38.35 26.43
C GLU A 5 26.31 36.88 26.07
N LEU A 6 26.34 36.48 24.79
CA LEU A 6 26.25 35.12 24.38
C LEU A 6 27.44 34.29 24.92
N PRO A 7 27.22 33.08 25.39
CA PRO A 7 28.30 32.16 25.71
C PRO A 7 29.18 31.82 24.51
N ASP A 8 30.43 31.45 24.74
CA ASP A 8 31.35 30.99 23.69
C ASP A 8 30.95 29.66 23.06
N GLU A 9 30.13 28.86 23.78
CA GLU A 9 29.60 27.60 23.31
C GLU A 9 28.41 27.80 22.39
N ILE A 10 28.47 27.29 21.15
CA ILE A 10 27.40 27.32 20.14
C ILE A 10 26.68 25.99 20.17
N ILE A 11 25.40 26.02 20.61
CA ILE A 11 24.60 24.80 20.82
C ILE A 11 23.60 24.58 19.69
N SER A 12 23.32 23.32 19.40
CA SER A 12 22.20 22.89 18.54
C SER A 12 20.89 23.00 19.32
N ARG A 13 20.87 22.47 20.56
CA ARG A 13 19.72 22.49 21.47
C ARG A 13 20.13 22.43 22.94
N PRO A 14 19.32 23.01 23.86
CA PRO A 14 19.49 22.78 25.30
C PRO A 14 19.03 21.36 25.69
N ARG A 15 19.56 20.83 26.79
CA ARG A 15 19.13 19.55 27.37
C ARG A 15 18.87 19.69 28.85
N GLU A 16 17.77 19.14 29.36
CA GLU A 16 17.37 19.31 30.76
C GLU A 16 18.20 18.45 31.74
N ASP A 17 18.61 17.23 31.31
CA ASP A 17 19.20 16.21 32.17
C ASP A 17 20.71 16.04 31.98
N ARG A 18 21.35 16.78 31.07
CA ARG A 18 22.79 16.68 30.75
C ARG A 18 23.32 17.98 30.12
N ASP A 19 24.61 18.01 29.79
CA ASP A 19 25.21 19.15 29.09
C ASP A 19 24.52 19.43 27.75
N ASP A 20 24.39 20.71 27.40
CA ASP A 20 23.82 21.15 26.15
C ASP A 20 24.52 20.51 24.92
N GLU A 21 23.82 20.23 23.85
CA GLU A 21 24.40 19.63 22.67
C GLU A 21 25.10 20.68 21.82
N LEU A 22 26.41 20.50 21.60
CA LEU A 22 27.16 21.41 20.72
C LEU A 22 26.76 21.24 19.26
N LEU A 23 26.69 22.35 18.51
CA LEU A 23 26.29 22.32 17.11
C LEU A 23 27.25 21.49 16.24
N VAL A 24 28.54 21.55 16.51
CA VAL A 24 29.57 20.76 15.76
C VAL A 24 29.37 19.27 15.99
N ASP A 25 29.11 18.85 17.26
CA ASP A 25 28.93 17.42 17.59
C ASP A 25 27.64 16.87 16.98
N HIS A 26 26.55 17.66 17.02
CA HIS A 26 25.30 17.32 16.36
C HIS A 26 25.47 17.16 14.84
N ALA A 27 26.08 18.17 14.17
CA ALA A 27 26.29 18.14 12.72
C ALA A 27 27.16 16.94 12.31
N GLN A 28 28.19 16.59 13.09
CA GLN A 28 28.99 15.41 12.85
C GLN A 28 28.16 14.12 12.96
N ALA A 29 27.37 13.98 14.03
CA ALA A 29 26.53 12.81 14.23
C ALA A 29 25.50 12.62 13.11
N VAL A 30 24.89 13.73 12.64
CA VAL A 30 23.94 13.69 11.53
C VAL A 30 24.65 13.33 10.23
N ALA A 31 25.81 13.89 9.93
CA ALA A 31 26.57 13.56 8.71
C ALA A 31 26.97 12.08 8.66
N GLU A 32 27.52 11.53 9.75
CA GLU A 32 27.90 10.11 9.84
C GLU A 32 26.68 9.19 9.68
N ARG A 33 25.52 9.57 10.25
CA ARG A 33 24.27 8.80 10.09
C ARG A 33 23.71 8.90 8.69
N THR A 34 23.71 10.09 8.08
CA THR A 34 23.22 10.28 6.69
C THR A 34 23.99 9.40 5.73
N ILE A 35 25.32 9.40 5.81
CA ILE A 35 26.17 8.53 4.98
C ILE A 35 25.85 7.05 5.19
N ARG A 36 25.77 6.61 6.45
CA ARG A 36 25.51 5.21 6.79
C ARG A 36 24.12 4.74 6.35
N LEU A 37 23.09 5.57 6.51
CA LEU A 37 21.70 5.24 6.14
C LEU A 37 21.56 5.12 4.63
N GLY A 38 22.12 6.05 3.88
CA GLY A 38 22.06 6.03 2.42
C GLY A 38 23.11 5.11 1.78
N GLN A 39 24.04 4.55 2.56
CA GLN A 39 25.15 3.72 2.06
C GLN A 39 25.81 4.33 0.81
N PHE A 40 25.99 5.65 0.86
CA PHE A 40 26.55 6.40 -0.26
C PHE A 40 27.96 5.92 -0.57
N GLU A 41 28.24 5.65 -1.84
CA GLU A 41 29.53 5.15 -2.29
C GLU A 41 30.65 6.20 -2.19
N SER A 42 31.83 5.77 -1.73
CA SER A 42 33.05 6.58 -1.66
C SER A 42 33.84 6.62 -2.98
N ASN A 43 33.36 5.93 -4.01
CA ASN A 43 34.03 5.92 -5.31
C ASN A 43 33.89 7.27 -6.02
N SER A 44 35.01 7.92 -6.33
CA SER A 44 35.01 9.17 -7.10
C SER A 44 34.46 8.93 -8.51
N ARG A 45 33.47 9.71 -8.91
CA ARG A 45 32.97 9.76 -10.29
C ARG A 45 34.07 10.32 -11.20
N GLU A 46 34.01 10.04 -12.50
CA GLU A 46 35.00 10.61 -13.50
C GLU A 46 34.98 12.16 -13.47
N GLU A 47 33.89 12.77 -13.10
CA GLU A 47 33.71 14.22 -12.91
C GLU A 47 32.94 14.51 -11.61
N GLY A 48 33.61 14.94 -10.54
CA GLY A 48 33.00 15.42 -9.29
C GLY A 48 33.29 14.57 -8.04
N PRO A 49 32.83 15.02 -6.86
CA PRO A 49 32.96 14.30 -5.60
C PRO A 49 32.12 13.03 -5.58
N ALA A 50 32.50 12.10 -4.71
CA ALA A 50 31.74 10.91 -4.45
C ALA A 50 30.36 11.25 -3.88
N ALA A 51 29.40 10.35 -4.01
CA ALA A 51 28.06 10.51 -3.42
C ALA A 51 28.13 10.63 -1.89
N GLU A 52 29.10 9.97 -1.25
CA GLU A 52 29.42 10.09 0.18
C GLU A 52 29.79 11.53 0.56
N ASP A 53 30.61 12.22 -0.25
CA ASP A 53 31.01 13.61 0.01
C ASP A 53 29.82 14.57 -0.04
N VAL A 54 28.86 14.32 -0.96
CA VAL A 54 27.61 15.11 -1.05
C VAL A 54 26.76 14.90 0.20
N ALA A 55 26.57 13.65 0.62
CA ALA A 55 25.82 13.31 1.82
C ALA A 55 26.50 13.88 3.09
N GLN A 56 27.83 13.83 3.15
CA GLN A 56 28.61 14.45 4.22
C GLN A 56 28.36 15.97 4.27
N CYS A 57 28.43 16.64 3.12
CA CYS A 57 28.21 18.08 3.02
C CYS A 57 26.81 18.46 3.52
N VAL A 58 25.79 17.74 3.07
CA VAL A 58 24.39 17.94 3.49
C VAL A 58 24.24 17.77 5.00
N GLY A 59 24.76 16.68 5.59
CA GLY A 59 24.68 16.40 7.01
C GLY A 59 25.39 17.44 7.87
N TRP A 60 26.57 17.92 7.48
CA TRP A 60 27.30 18.96 8.20
C TRP A 60 26.64 20.35 8.13
N LEU A 61 25.92 20.67 7.04
CA LEU A 61 25.42 22.02 6.79
C LEU A 61 23.90 22.17 6.93
N HIS A 62 23.12 21.11 7.21
CA HIS A 62 21.66 21.22 7.34
C HIS A 62 21.26 22.28 8.38
N ASP A 63 21.94 22.30 9.49
CA ASP A 63 21.74 23.20 10.63
C ASP A 63 22.72 24.38 10.67
N PHE A 64 23.43 24.66 9.58
CA PHE A 64 24.45 25.68 9.54
C PHE A 64 23.95 27.05 10.03
N GLY A 65 22.72 27.42 9.74
CA GLY A 65 22.16 28.70 10.18
C GLY A 65 22.00 28.83 11.70
N LYS A 66 22.10 27.75 12.46
CA LYS A 66 22.10 27.75 13.94
C LYS A 66 23.34 28.46 14.51
N VAL A 67 24.39 28.68 13.71
CA VAL A 67 25.52 29.50 14.12
C VAL A 67 25.13 30.97 14.32
N ALA A 68 23.99 31.45 13.79
CA ALA A 68 23.60 32.83 13.89
C ALA A 68 23.34 33.26 15.35
N PRO A 69 23.87 34.43 15.81
CA PRO A 69 23.64 34.91 17.18
C PRO A 69 22.16 35.04 17.55
N ALA A 70 21.29 35.29 16.57
CA ALA A 70 19.85 35.35 16.79
C ALA A 70 19.26 34.00 17.17
N PHE A 71 19.68 32.93 16.52
CA PHE A 71 19.28 31.56 16.88
C PHE A 71 19.80 31.18 18.26
N GLN A 72 21.06 31.50 18.57
CA GLN A 72 21.68 31.19 19.87
C GLN A 72 20.99 31.90 21.04
N LEU A 73 20.38 33.06 20.81
CA LEU A 73 19.50 33.73 21.78
C LEU A 73 18.14 33.03 21.87
N HIS A 74 17.60 32.58 20.73
CA HIS A 74 16.30 31.90 20.67
C HIS A 74 16.32 30.58 21.42
N VAL A 75 17.26 29.72 21.13
CA VAL A 75 17.39 28.39 21.73
C VAL A 75 17.61 28.44 23.25
N ARG A 76 18.12 29.57 23.77
CA ARG A 76 18.28 29.84 25.21
C ARG A 76 17.11 30.61 25.85
N GLY A 77 16.00 30.80 25.12
CA GLY A 77 14.82 31.54 25.59
C GLY A 77 15.06 33.04 25.80
N ALA A 78 16.14 33.61 25.23
CA ALA A 78 16.55 35.00 25.42
C ALA A 78 16.29 35.88 24.21
N TYR A 79 15.68 35.38 23.14
CA TYR A 79 15.37 36.14 21.95
C TYR A 79 14.25 37.14 22.23
N PRO A 80 14.41 38.44 21.88
CA PRO A 80 13.42 39.46 22.23
C PRO A 80 12.13 39.31 21.41
N GLU A 81 10.98 39.21 22.06
CA GLU A 81 9.63 39.10 21.43
C GLU A 81 9.30 40.18 20.40
N ARG A 82 9.96 41.32 20.46
CA ARG A 82 9.74 42.46 19.55
C ARG A 82 10.51 42.34 18.22
N ARG A 83 11.40 41.33 18.10
CA ARG A 83 12.16 41.09 16.88
C ARG A 83 11.43 40.07 16.02
N HIS A 84 11.56 40.20 14.70
CA HIS A 84 10.93 39.29 13.77
C HIS A 84 11.54 37.88 13.92
N PRO A 85 10.72 36.81 14.04
CA PRO A 85 11.21 35.44 14.23
C PRO A 85 12.10 34.94 13.08
N ARG A 86 11.95 35.43 11.84
CA ARG A 86 12.77 35.03 10.68
C ARG A 86 14.27 35.06 10.87
N PHE A 87 14.77 35.87 11.82
CA PHE A 87 16.20 35.87 12.14
C PHE A 87 16.67 34.61 12.91
N THR A 88 15.75 33.79 13.33
CA THR A 88 16.05 32.48 13.96
C THR A 88 15.98 31.31 12.97
N TYR A 89 15.50 31.52 11.77
CA TYR A 89 15.43 30.47 10.75
C TYR A 89 16.81 30.09 10.27
N HIS A 90 17.12 28.78 10.23
CA HIS A 90 18.46 28.26 9.97
C HIS A 90 18.62 27.54 8.64
N ALA A 91 17.58 26.82 8.15
CA ALA A 91 17.65 25.95 6.97
C ALA A 91 18.10 26.70 5.69
N ARG A 92 17.63 27.93 5.49
CA ARG A 92 18.00 28.74 4.31
C ARG A 92 19.50 29.03 4.24
N LEU A 93 20.11 29.41 5.36
CA LEU A 93 21.55 29.69 5.40
C LEU A 93 22.36 28.41 5.20
N GLY A 94 21.87 27.28 5.72
CA GLY A 94 22.44 25.96 5.47
C GLY A 94 22.40 25.57 4.00
N ALA A 95 21.26 25.78 3.32
CA ALA A 95 21.11 25.50 1.91
C ALA A 95 22.07 26.31 1.02
N PHE A 96 22.22 27.59 1.30
CA PHE A 96 23.18 28.45 0.58
C PHE A 96 24.63 28.03 0.83
N ALA A 97 24.96 27.69 2.07
CA ALA A 97 26.29 27.19 2.43
C ALA A 97 26.62 25.87 1.72
N ALA A 98 25.66 24.94 1.64
CA ALA A 98 25.82 23.67 0.95
C ALA A 98 25.99 23.85 -0.57
N TYR A 99 25.16 24.71 -1.18
CA TYR A 99 25.28 25.03 -2.61
C TYR A 99 26.66 25.58 -2.96
N TYR A 100 27.18 26.50 -2.11
CA TYR A 100 28.52 27.03 -2.27
C TYR A 100 29.60 25.95 -2.07
N ALA A 101 29.54 25.22 -0.97
CA ALA A 101 30.55 24.24 -0.61
C ALA A 101 30.67 23.15 -1.68
N LEU A 102 29.57 22.63 -2.17
CA LEU A 102 29.53 21.66 -3.25
C LEU A 102 30.07 22.24 -4.56
N GLY A 103 29.81 23.50 -4.86
CA GLY A 103 30.40 24.17 -6.04
C GLY A 103 31.92 24.23 -6.00
N GLU A 104 32.54 24.44 -4.84
CA GLU A 104 33.98 24.42 -4.65
C GLU A 104 34.58 23.00 -4.69
N MET A 105 33.76 21.96 -4.38
CA MET A 105 34.13 20.54 -4.50
C MET A 105 34.01 20.03 -5.95
N GLY A 106 33.22 20.69 -6.80
CA GLY A 106 33.04 20.38 -8.21
C GLY A 106 31.99 19.35 -8.58
N PRO A 107 30.90 19.14 -7.79
CA PRO A 107 29.80 18.29 -8.21
C PRO A 107 29.00 18.91 -9.36
N ASP A 108 28.19 18.10 -10.02
CA ASP A 108 27.26 18.55 -11.02
C ASP A 108 26.12 19.40 -10.38
N ASP A 109 25.38 20.13 -11.22
CA ASP A 109 24.32 21.02 -10.75
C ASP A 109 23.16 20.22 -10.11
N ARG A 110 22.92 18.97 -10.49
CA ARG A 110 21.93 18.10 -9.89
C ARG A 110 22.22 17.86 -8.40
N ASP A 111 23.44 17.47 -8.03
CA ASP A 111 23.80 17.22 -6.63
C ASP A 111 23.79 18.51 -5.81
N ARG A 112 24.19 19.64 -6.39
CA ARG A 112 24.13 20.97 -5.74
C ARG A 112 22.69 21.40 -5.45
N LEU A 113 21.79 21.26 -6.44
CA LEU A 113 20.37 21.61 -6.30
C LEU A 113 19.66 20.64 -5.38
N ALA A 114 19.94 19.33 -5.46
CA ALA A 114 19.37 18.33 -4.58
C ALA A 114 19.70 18.59 -3.10
N ALA A 115 20.94 19.01 -2.81
CA ALA A 115 21.35 19.40 -1.46
C ALA A 115 20.56 20.63 -0.95
N VAL A 116 20.30 21.61 -1.82
CA VAL A 116 19.48 22.80 -1.50
C VAL A 116 18.06 22.35 -1.11
N GLY A 117 17.42 21.51 -1.94
CA GLY A 117 16.06 21.00 -1.67
C GLY A 117 15.98 20.21 -0.37
N ALA A 118 16.94 19.32 -0.15
CA ALA A 118 17.00 18.48 1.06
C ALA A 118 17.14 19.33 2.33
N ILE A 119 18.02 20.32 2.33
CA ILE A 119 18.26 21.18 3.50
C ILE A 119 17.13 22.17 3.75
N LEU A 120 16.58 22.81 2.71
CA LEU A 120 15.51 23.79 2.87
C LEU A 120 14.29 23.23 3.61
N ARG A 121 14.02 21.93 3.46
CA ARG A 121 12.81 21.29 3.97
C ARG A 121 13.06 20.05 4.83
N HIS A 122 14.23 19.94 5.48
CA HIS A 122 14.53 18.78 6.35
C HIS A 122 13.58 18.62 7.56
N HIS A 123 12.87 19.70 7.94
CA HIS A 123 11.81 19.65 8.96
C HIS A 123 10.39 19.60 8.38
N GLY A 124 10.20 19.54 7.06
CA GLY A 124 8.89 19.59 6.43
C GLY A 124 8.76 18.67 5.21
N ARG A 125 7.66 18.84 4.47
CA ARG A 125 7.41 18.14 3.20
C ARG A 125 8.41 18.60 2.11
N LEU A 126 8.76 17.69 1.20
CA LEU A 126 9.47 18.08 -0.03
C LEU A 126 8.64 19.12 -0.82
N PRO A 127 9.28 20.20 -1.28
CA PRO A 127 8.58 21.31 -1.93
C PRO A 127 8.48 21.14 -3.44
N ASP A 128 7.65 22.02 -4.05
CA ASP A 128 7.81 22.35 -5.46
C ASP A 128 9.12 23.12 -5.62
N PHE A 129 10.10 22.44 -6.21
CA PHE A 129 11.51 22.80 -6.09
C PHE A 129 11.81 24.20 -6.64
N ALA A 130 11.52 24.45 -7.92
CA ALA A 130 11.86 25.71 -8.59
C ALA A 130 11.20 26.91 -7.91
N GLU A 131 9.90 26.82 -7.60
CA GLU A 131 9.15 27.88 -6.94
C GLU A 131 9.72 28.19 -5.54
N THR A 132 10.00 27.16 -4.75
CA THR A 132 10.57 27.32 -3.40
C THR A 132 11.95 27.93 -3.42
N VAL A 133 12.83 27.52 -4.33
CA VAL A 133 14.17 28.10 -4.48
C VAL A 133 14.08 29.54 -4.95
N LEU A 134 13.25 29.84 -5.96
CA LEU A 134 13.08 31.23 -6.45
C LEU A 134 12.54 32.17 -5.33
N ARG A 135 11.53 31.71 -4.57
CA ARG A 135 11.05 32.49 -3.40
C ARG A 135 12.16 32.70 -2.37
N THR A 136 12.96 31.65 -2.13
CA THR A 136 14.07 31.69 -1.17
C THR A 136 15.16 32.69 -1.60
N VAL A 137 15.51 32.70 -2.87
CA VAL A 137 16.56 33.60 -3.42
C VAL A 137 16.07 35.02 -3.59
N SER A 138 14.81 35.25 -4.06
CA SER A 138 14.29 36.60 -4.27
C SER A 138 13.89 37.34 -3.00
N GLY A 139 13.78 36.61 -1.89
CA GLY A 139 13.32 37.20 -0.63
C GLY A 139 11.83 37.63 -0.64
N GLU A 140 11.08 37.27 -1.68
CA GLU A 140 9.67 37.57 -1.83
C GLU A 140 8.83 36.56 -1.02
N GLN A 141 8.77 36.75 0.29
CA GLN A 141 7.71 36.15 1.08
C GLN A 141 7.06 37.18 1.96
N GLU A 142 5.75 37.33 1.72
CA GLU A 142 4.77 38.06 2.53
C GLU A 142 4.94 39.57 2.79
N ALA A 143 3.81 40.25 2.75
CA ALA A 143 3.62 41.68 2.77
C ALA A 143 4.19 42.44 3.99
N ASP A 144 4.73 41.79 5.02
CA ASP A 144 5.07 42.41 6.32
C ASP A 144 6.47 42.10 6.89
N GLY A 145 7.41 41.50 6.14
CA GLY A 145 8.73 41.14 6.66
C GLY A 145 9.92 41.70 5.88
N PRO A 146 11.13 41.76 6.48
CA PRO A 146 12.31 42.21 5.76
C PRO A 146 12.65 41.25 4.61
N THR A 147 12.84 41.81 3.42
CA THR A 147 13.12 41.08 2.19
C THR A 147 14.51 40.43 2.16
N ASP A 148 15.45 40.96 2.94
CA ASP A 148 16.81 40.39 3.11
C ASP A 148 17.09 40.15 4.60
N TRP A 149 17.17 38.88 5.00
CA TRP A 149 17.50 38.50 6.37
C TRP A 149 18.74 37.59 6.48
N ALA A 150 19.19 36.95 5.37
CA ALA A 150 20.40 36.13 5.35
C ALA A 150 21.65 37.01 5.46
N GLY A 151 21.73 38.14 4.74
CA GLY A 151 22.81 39.09 4.85
C GLY A 151 23.05 39.57 6.27
N PRO A 152 22.02 40.09 6.99
CA PRO A 152 22.15 40.45 8.40
C PRO A 152 22.54 39.31 9.34
N GLN A 153 22.20 38.03 9.06
CA GLN A 153 22.70 36.90 9.83
C GLN A 153 24.21 36.71 9.61
N ILE A 154 24.65 36.68 8.35
CA ILE A 154 26.07 36.56 7.98
C ILE A 154 26.91 37.68 8.63
N GLU A 155 26.49 38.94 8.55
CA GLU A 155 27.18 40.07 9.18
C GLU A 155 27.37 39.87 10.70
N ARG A 156 26.35 39.31 11.39
CA ARG A 156 26.42 39.06 12.84
C ARG A 156 27.33 37.91 13.17
N VAL A 157 27.31 36.81 12.37
CA VAL A 157 28.27 35.70 12.53
C VAL A 157 29.68 36.22 12.35
N GLN A 158 29.93 37.07 11.35
CA GLN A 158 31.24 37.64 11.07
C GLN A 158 31.72 38.53 12.20
N ALA A 159 30.81 39.25 12.90
CA ALA A 159 31.15 40.16 13.99
C ALA A 159 31.40 39.44 15.34
N HIS A 160 30.94 38.20 15.53
CA HIS A 160 31.09 37.46 16.80
C HIS A 160 32.04 36.27 16.60
N GLU A 161 33.22 36.34 17.27
CA GLU A 161 34.33 35.39 17.05
C GLU A 161 33.98 33.93 17.29
N PRO A 162 33.30 33.52 18.38
CA PRO A 162 32.93 32.13 18.60
C PRO A 162 32.02 31.55 17.48
N ASN A 163 31.00 32.33 17.05
CA ASN A 163 30.10 31.91 15.97
C ASN A 163 30.84 31.77 14.62
N ARG A 164 31.78 32.68 14.34
CA ARG A 164 32.60 32.60 13.13
C ARG A 164 33.55 31.40 13.14
N GLU A 165 34.16 31.06 14.30
CA GLU A 165 35.02 29.89 14.44
C GLU A 165 34.24 28.58 14.17
N VAL A 166 33.03 28.47 14.73
CA VAL A 166 32.13 27.31 14.48
C VAL A 166 31.71 27.27 13.01
N ALA A 167 31.31 28.40 12.40
CA ALA A 167 30.99 28.46 10.98
C ALA A 167 32.14 27.99 10.08
N THR A 168 33.37 28.41 10.41
CA THR A 168 34.58 27.99 9.70
C THR A 168 34.82 26.47 9.83
N THR A 169 34.60 25.93 11.03
CA THR A 169 34.77 24.48 11.32
C THR A 169 33.74 23.64 10.58
N LEU A 170 32.45 24.04 10.60
CA LEU A 170 31.38 23.34 9.87
C LEU A 170 31.65 23.31 8.35
N MET A 171 32.00 24.45 7.78
CA MET A 171 32.31 24.58 6.35
C MET A 171 33.50 23.73 5.91
N ALA A 172 34.58 23.74 6.72
CA ALA A 172 35.77 22.96 6.42
C ALA A 172 35.51 21.44 6.52
N ASN A 173 34.73 20.98 7.50
CA ASN A 173 34.37 19.57 7.66
C ASN A 173 33.41 19.13 6.56
N ALA A 174 32.44 19.94 6.19
CA ALA A 174 31.48 19.65 5.16
C ALA A 174 32.12 19.45 3.78
N SER A 175 33.16 20.19 3.47
CA SER A 175 33.82 20.21 2.14
C SER A 175 35.17 19.49 2.10
N GLY A 176 35.59 18.85 3.19
CA GLY A 176 36.96 18.30 3.27
C GLY A 176 38.04 19.39 3.14
N GLY A 177 37.72 20.65 3.42
CA GLY A 177 38.61 21.81 3.28
C GLY A 177 38.65 22.49 1.90
N ALA A 178 37.79 22.07 0.96
CA ALA A 178 37.67 22.69 -0.35
C ALA A 178 37.02 24.08 -0.30
N ALA A 179 36.05 24.26 0.58
CA ALA A 179 35.33 25.52 0.81
C ALA A 179 35.74 26.19 2.15
N SER A 180 35.62 27.52 2.21
CA SER A 180 35.91 28.32 3.41
C SER A 180 34.76 29.27 3.74
N TRP A 181 34.63 29.62 5.03
CA TRP A 181 33.65 30.59 5.49
C TRP A 181 33.84 31.96 4.80
N GLU A 182 35.08 32.43 4.68
CA GLU A 182 35.41 33.72 4.04
C GLU A 182 35.04 33.71 2.57
N GLY A 183 35.28 32.63 1.85
CA GLY A 183 34.90 32.48 0.44
C GLY A 183 33.36 32.46 0.25
N PHE A 184 32.65 31.80 1.14
CA PHE A 184 31.18 31.82 1.18
C PHE A 184 30.65 33.25 1.37
N VAL A 185 31.18 34.00 2.34
CA VAL A 185 30.79 35.40 2.60
C VAL A 185 31.05 36.27 1.36
N GLU A 186 32.20 36.15 0.72
CA GLU A 186 32.53 36.89 -0.51
C GLU A 186 31.58 36.56 -1.66
N ALA A 187 31.29 35.26 -1.87
CA ALA A 187 30.35 34.79 -2.90
C ALA A 187 28.92 35.32 -2.65
N PHE A 188 28.48 35.35 -1.40
CA PHE A 188 27.16 35.87 -1.00
C PHE A 188 27.06 37.37 -1.16
N GLU A 189 28.03 38.13 -0.62
CA GLU A 189 28.05 39.61 -0.67
C GLU A 189 28.20 40.20 -2.08
N SER A 190 28.79 39.42 -3.01
CA SER A 190 28.88 39.79 -4.42
C SER A 190 27.66 39.47 -5.25
N ASP A 191 26.57 38.93 -4.65
CA ASP A 191 25.37 38.36 -5.27
C ASP A 191 25.64 37.20 -6.25
N LYS A 192 26.91 36.82 -6.46
CA LYS A 192 27.27 35.77 -7.40
C LYS A 192 26.59 34.42 -7.10
N LEU A 193 26.60 34.01 -5.82
CA LEU A 193 25.98 32.76 -5.37
C LEU A 193 24.46 32.74 -5.63
N LEU A 194 23.79 33.84 -5.31
CA LEU A 194 22.34 33.98 -5.47
C LEU A 194 21.92 34.07 -6.94
N ASP A 195 22.74 34.72 -7.77
CA ASP A 195 22.48 34.81 -9.20
C ASP A 195 22.71 33.45 -9.89
N GLU A 196 23.78 32.72 -9.55
CA GLU A 196 24.00 31.37 -10.04
C GLU A 196 22.84 30.41 -9.66
N LEU A 197 22.40 30.43 -8.39
CA LEU A 197 21.28 29.61 -7.93
C LEU A 197 19.96 29.99 -8.60
N ARG A 198 19.74 31.31 -8.82
CA ARG A 198 18.55 31.78 -9.55
C ARG A 198 18.57 31.33 -11.01
N GLU A 199 19.72 31.44 -11.68
CA GLU A 199 19.91 30.99 -13.07
C GLU A 199 19.66 29.50 -13.21
N ALA A 200 20.21 28.67 -12.32
CA ALA A 200 20.06 27.23 -12.33
C ALA A 200 18.59 26.73 -12.22
N VAL A 201 17.69 27.49 -11.59
CA VAL A 201 16.26 27.14 -11.45
C VAL A 201 15.33 27.93 -12.34
N SER A 202 15.82 28.98 -13.04
CA SER A 202 15.00 29.86 -13.90
C SER A 202 14.74 29.27 -15.28
N THR A 203 15.27 28.10 -15.57
CA THR A 203 15.16 27.38 -16.84
C THR A 203 13.89 26.55 -16.98
N GLY A 204 12.99 26.62 -16.01
CA GLY A 204 11.72 25.89 -16.03
C GLY A 204 10.59 26.59 -16.81
N PRO A 205 9.44 25.93 -17.02
CA PRO A 205 8.32 26.34 -17.92
C PRO A 205 7.63 27.65 -17.56
N PHE A 206 7.98 28.29 -16.46
CA PHE A 206 7.42 29.61 -16.07
C PHE A 206 7.99 30.81 -16.86
N LEU A 207 9.07 30.63 -17.60
CA LEU A 207 9.60 31.65 -18.48
C LEU A 207 9.43 31.18 -19.94
N THR A 208 8.44 31.73 -20.60
CA THR A 208 8.15 31.57 -22.04
C THR A 208 9.29 32.13 -22.91
N THR A 209 10.48 31.54 -22.84
CA THR A 209 11.56 31.77 -23.77
C THR A 209 11.99 30.45 -24.40
N LEU A 210 12.12 30.45 -25.69
CA LEU A 210 12.22 29.42 -26.70
C LEU A 210 13.49 28.54 -26.62
N ASP A 211 14.13 28.34 -25.47
CA ASP A 211 15.24 27.41 -25.29
C ASP A 211 14.91 26.38 -24.20
N ASP A 212 14.97 25.13 -24.59
CA ASP A 212 14.65 23.88 -23.89
C ASP A 212 15.64 23.55 -22.74
N GLU A 213 15.83 24.42 -21.77
CA GLU A 213 16.62 24.06 -20.58
C GLU A 213 15.69 23.71 -19.44
N SER A 214 15.51 22.40 -19.18
CA SER A 214 14.79 21.81 -18.05
C SER A 214 15.69 21.72 -16.80
N LEU A 215 15.10 21.47 -15.63
CA LEU A 215 15.86 21.08 -14.44
C LEU A 215 16.69 19.82 -14.75
N PRO A 216 17.83 19.59 -14.04
CA PRO A 216 18.64 18.41 -14.26
C PRO A 216 17.85 17.11 -14.14
N ASP A 217 18.06 16.17 -15.06
CA ASP A 217 17.41 14.86 -15.03
C ASP A 217 17.65 14.14 -13.70
N GLY A 218 16.59 13.56 -13.14
CA GLY A 218 16.65 12.83 -11.87
C GLY A 218 16.83 13.72 -10.63
N LEU A 219 16.63 15.04 -10.73
CA LEU A 219 16.70 15.95 -9.59
C LEU A 219 15.71 15.54 -8.48
N TYR A 220 14.48 15.20 -8.85
CA TYR A 220 13.47 14.70 -7.90
C TYR A 220 13.99 13.49 -7.11
N ASN A 221 14.49 12.49 -7.82
CA ASN A 221 15.00 11.25 -7.24
C ASN A 221 16.15 11.53 -6.26
N ARG A 222 17.11 12.31 -6.69
CA ARG A 222 18.30 12.64 -5.91
C ARG A 222 17.96 13.48 -4.67
N THR A 223 17.04 14.44 -4.82
CA THR A 223 16.57 15.27 -3.70
C THR A 223 15.83 14.41 -2.67
N THR A 224 14.94 13.54 -3.11
CA THR A 224 14.16 12.63 -2.25
C THR A 224 15.07 11.74 -1.42
N ARG A 225 16.11 11.16 -2.04
CA ARG A 225 17.08 10.32 -1.32
C ARG A 225 17.87 11.10 -0.26
N LEU A 226 18.47 12.22 -0.63
CA LEU A 226 19.27 13.04 0.30
C LEU A 226 18.40 13.55 1.45
N TRP A 227 17.21 14.06 1.13
CA TRP A 227 16.26 14.58 2.10
C TRP A 227 15.79 13.51 3.09
N SER A 228 15.41 12.34 2.62
CA SER A 228 14.92 11.27 3.49
C SER A 228 16.01 10.76 4.46
N CYS A 229 17.23 10.56 3.96
CA CYS A 229 18.37 10.15 4.79
C CYS A 229 18.74 11.23 5.81
N LEU A 230 18.74 12.52 5.40
CA LEU A 230 19.01 13.65 6.29
C LEU A 230 17.95 13.76 7.39
N THR A 231 16.67 13.74 7.00
CA THR A 231 15.53 13.85 7.93
C THR A 231 15.55 12.75 8.99
N PHE A 232 15.79 11.51 8.56
CA PHE A 232 15.90 10.38 9.49
C PHE A 232 17.13 10.49 10.40
N ALA A 233 18.27 10.91 9.83
CA ALA A 233 19.52 11.09 10.59
C ALA A 233 19.37 12.17 11.67
N ASP A 234 18.77 13.31 11.35
CA ASP A 234 18.54 14.41 12.29
C ASP A 234 17.59 13.99 13.41
N LYS A 235 16.41 13.41 13.07
CA LYS A 235 15.44 12.95 14.08
C LYS A 235 16.03 11.88 15.02
N THR A 236 16.80 10.92 14.50
CA THR A 236 17.43 9.88 15.32
C THR A 236 18.64 10.39 16.11
N ALA A 237 19.37 11.37 15.62
CA ALA A 237 20.38 12.08 16.39
C ALA A 237 19.76 12.88 17.55
N ALA A 238 18.55 13.40 17.33
CA ALA A 238 17.77 14.11 18.34
C ALA A 238 17.25 13.20 19.45
N ALA A 239 16.79 11.99 19.11
CA ALA A 239 16.21 11.03 20.03
C ALA A 239 17.33 10.33 20.84
N SER A 240 17.65 10.87 22.01
CA SER A 240 18.73 10.38 22.87
C SER A 240 18.55 8.96 23.45
N SER A 241 17.39 8.36 23.26
CA SER A 241 17.02 7.04 23.77
C SER A 241 17.15 5.90 22.74
N VAL A 242 17.47 6.23 21.49
CA VAL A 242 17.58 5.24 20.41
C VAL A 242 19.05 4.98 20.13
N GLU A 243 19.53 3.81 20.55
CA GLU A 243 20.86 3.32 20.16
C GLU A 243 20.81 2.81 18.72
N GLY A 244 21.91 2.92 17.96
CA GLY A 244 21.96 2.54 16.55
C GLY A 244 21.56 1.09 16.26
N ASP A 245 21.82 0.19 17.20
CA ASP A 245 21.49 -1.24 17.12
C ASP A 245 19.98 -1.51 17.22
N ASP A 246 19.24 -0.62 17.88
CA ASP A 246 17.80 -0.77 18.08
C ASP A 246 16.97 -0.63 16.78
N LEU A 247 17.53 0.07 15.78
CA LEU A 247 16.91 0.28 14.47
C LEU A 247 17.47 -0.64 13.39
N THR A 248 18.26 -1.64 13.76
CA THR A 248 18.80 -2.63 12.82
C THR A 248 17.74 -3.68 12.53
N PRO A 249 17.34 -3.89 11.25
CA PRO A 249 16.40 -4.94 10.86
C PRO A 249 16.91 -6.31 11.29
N LYS A 250 16.04 -7.12 11.87
CA LYS A 250 16.28 -8.53 12.12
C LYS A 250 15.59 -9.35 11.05
N PRO A 251 16.34 -10.13 10.26
CA PRO A 251 15.73 -10.92 9.21
C PRO A 251 14.98 -12.13 9.77
N LEU A 252 13.82 -12.44 9.18
CA LEU A 252 13.22 -13.75 9.28
C LEU A 252 14.01 -14.71 8.39
N GLU A 253 14.15 -15.97 8.83
CA GLU A 253 15.00 -16.93 8.12
C GLU A 253 14.17 -17.88 7.23
N LEU A 254 14.65 -18.11 6.01
CA LEU A 254 13.97 -19.01 5.06
C LEU A 254 13.83 -20.44 5.57
N GLY A 255 14.74 -20.88 6.44
CA GLY A 255 14.71 -22.22 7.04
C GLY A 255 13.46 -22.54 7.87
N GLU A 256 12.79 -21.52 8.41
CA GLU A 256 11.53 -21.67 9.14
C GLU A 256 10.42 -22.05 8.16
N LEU A 257 10.27 -21.29 7.07
CA LEU A 257 9.32 -21.60 6.00
C LEU A 257 9.61 -22.96 5.34
N ASP A 258 10.89 -23.32 5.12
CA ASP A 258 11.27 -24.61 4.57
C ASP A 258 10.79 -25.75 5.46
N SER A 259 10.99 -25.65 6.77
CA SER A 259 10.56 -26.66 7.74
C SER A 259 9.03 -26.84 7.74
N TYR A 260 8.29 -25.74 7.63
CA TYR A 260 6.85 -25.77 7.52
C TYR A 260 6.39 -26.47 6.21
N VAL A 261 6.97 -26.09 5.07
CA VAL A 261 6.65 -26.70 3.77
C VAL A 261 7.01 -28.19 3.75
N GLU A 262 8.14 -28.59 4.34
CA GLU A 262 8.52 -30.02 4.49
C GLU A 262 7.46 -30.77 5.29
N THR A 263 6.94 -30.21 6.38
CA THR A 263 5.86 -30.80 7.17
C THR A 263 4.60 -31.01 6.34
N LEU A 264 4.17 -30.00 5.58
CA LEU A 264 3.01 -30.12 4.67
C LEU A 264 3.21 -31.16 3.58
N GLN A 265 4.43 -31.33 3.09
CA GLN A 265 4.75 -32.35 2.08
C GLN A 265 4.72 -33.77 2.66
N GLU A 266 5.23 -33.98 3.88
CA GLU A 266 5.16 -35.26 4.57
C GLU A 266 3.71 -35.66 4.85
N GLU A 267 2.87 -34.74 5.30
CA GLU A 267 1.45 -34.96 5.56
C GLU A 267 0.66 -35.30 4.28
N SER A 268 0.96 -34.65 3.17
CA SER A 268 0.27 -34.83 1.88
C SER A 268 0.83 -36.01 1.07
N GLY A 269 1.92 -36.67 1.51
CA GLY A 269 2.57 -37.76 0.77
C GLY A 269 3.31 -37.31 -0.50
N ALA A 270 3.62 -36.02 -0.63
CA ALA A 270 4.28 -35.43 -1.80
C ALA A 270 5.82 -35.58 -1.77
N ASP A 271 6.33 -36.73 -1.42
CA ASP A 271 7.79 -37.00 -1.36
C ASP A 271 8.48 -36.99 -2.74
N ALA A 272 7.75 -36.91 -3.83
CA ALA A 272 8.30 -36.98 -5.18
C ALA A 272 8.49 -35.58 -5.75
N ILE A 273 9.71 -35.18 -5.99
CA ILE A 273 10.11 -33.86 -6.52
C ILE A 273 9.72 -33.64 -8.00
N SER A 274 9.39 -34.71 -8.74
CA SER A 274 9.01 -34.59 -10.14
C SER A 274 7.93 -35.62 -10.55
N ILE A 275 6.95 -35.07 -11.30
CA ILE A 275 5.92 -35.90 -11.96
C ILE A 275 5.98 -35.62 -13.48
N ASP A 276 5.87 -36.65 -14.32
CA ASP A 276 5.82 -36.46 -15.76
C ASP A 276 4.51 -35.75 -16.15
N ALA A 277 4.56 -34.86 -17.13
CA ALA A 277 3.37 -34.12 -17.60
C ALA A 277 2.23 -35.03 -18.09
N SER A 278 2.57 -36.30 -18.50
CA SER A 278 1.56 -37.30 -18.85
C SER A 278 0.80 -37.85 -17.64
N ASP A 279 1.46 -37.91 -16.50
CA ASP A 279 0.96 -38.51 -15.25
C ASP A 279 0.39 -37.45 -14.28
N PHE A 280 0.52 -36.19 -14.61
CA PHE A 280 -0.03 -35.08 -13.80
C PHE A 280 -1.57 -35.08 -13.85
N ASP A 281 -2.16 -35.21 -12.68
CA ASP A 281 -3.61 -35.15 -12.45
C ASP A 281 -3.93 -33.93 -11.57
N PRO A 282 -4.60 -32.90 -12.09
CA PRO A 282 -4.94 -31.72 -11.32
C PRO A 282 -5.99 -31.97 -10.23
N THR A 283 -6.68 -33.09 -10.22
CA THR A 283 -7.62 -33.47 -9.16
C THR A 283 -6.94 -34.20 -7.99
N ASP A 284 -5.67 -34.55 -8.14
CA ASP A 284 -4.85 -35.17 -7.11
C ASP A 284 -4.02 -34.07 -6.39
N GLU A 285 -4.31 -33.87 -5.11
CA GLU A 285 -3.63 -32.89 -4.28
C GLU A 285 -2.12 -33.09 -4.24
N THR A 286 -1.67 -34.35 -4.26
CA THR A 286 -0.24 -34.69 -4.30
C THR A 286 0.40 -34.13 -5.58
N SER A 287 -0.26 -34.29 -6.73
CA SER A 287 0.20 -33.75 -8.02
C SER A 287 0.27 -32.21 -8.00
N LEU A 288 -0.72 -31.53 -7.41
CA LEU A 288 -0.73 -30.09 -7.23
C LEU A 288 0.40 -29.61 -6.31
N ASN A 289 0.63 -30.30 -5.18
CA ASN A 289 1.70 -29.96 -4.23
C ASN A 289 3.09 -30.15 -4.85
N ILE A 290 3.29 -31.17 -5.68
CA ILE A 290 4.52 -31.35 -6.47
C ILE A 290 4.71 -30.19 -7.47
N LEU A 291 3.64 -29.71 -8.10
CA LEU A 291 3.71 -28.56 -9.01
C LEU A 291 4.03 -27.27 -8.26
N ARG A 292 3.40 -27.03 -7.11
CA ARG A 292 3.68 -25.90 -6.21
C ARG A 292 5.14 -25.88 -5.79
N GLU A 293 5.66 -27.02 -5.34
CA GLU A 293 7.07 -27.12 -4.96
C GLU A 293 8.02 -26.96 -6.16
N THR A 294 7.64 -27.48 -7.34
CA THR A 294 8.42 -27.26 -8.56
C THR A 294 8.54 -25.78 -8.89
N ALA A 295 7.47 -24.99 -8.75
CA ALA A 295 7.48 -23.55 -8.94
C ALA A 295 8.37 -22.87 -7.89
N ARG A 296 8.24 -23.24 -6.61
CA ARG A 296 9.05 -22.69 -5.52
C ARG A 296 10.55 -22.95 -5.71
N GLN A 297 10.94 -24.17 -6.12
CA GLN A 297 12.33 -24.51 -6.39
C GLN A 297 12.92 -23.78 -7.62
N ARG A 298 12.10 -23.53 -8.65
CA ARG A 298 12.54 -22.72 -9.79
C ARG A 298 12.83 -21.28 -9.36
N VAL A 299 11.92 -20.67 -8.62
CA VAL A 299 12.12 -19.32 -8.09
C VAL A 299 13.33 -19.27 -7.15
N ARG A 300 13.50 -20.24 -6.26
CA ARG A 300 14.67 -20.36 -5.41
C ARG A 300 15.99 -20.37 -6.21
N ALA A 301 16.02 -21.08 -7.33
CA ALA A 301 17.20 -21.20 -8.17
C ALA A 301 17.48 -19.92 -8.98
N ASN A 302 16.43 -19.19 -9.41
CA ASN A 302 16.55 -18.06 -10.32
C ASN A 302 16.64 -16.71 -9.60
N ALA A 303 15.99 -16.54 -8.43
CA ALA A 303 15.95 -15.27 -7.71
C ALA A 303 17.33 -14.68 -7.38
N PRO A 304 18.35 -15.47 -7.00
CA PRO A 304 19.68 -14.93 -6.76
C PRO A 304 20.33 -14.25 -7.98
N ALA A 305 19.96 -14.62 -9.21
CA ALA A 305 20.49 -13.98 -10.41
C ALA A 305 20.01 -12.53 -10.58
N LEU A 306 18.87 -12.17 -9.96
CA LEU A 306 18.33 -10.81 -10.00
C LEU A 306 19.20 -9.79 -9.24
N VAL A 307 20.23 -10.21 -8.53
CA VAL A 307 21.22 -9.29 -7.94
C VAL A 307 21.81 -8.33 -8.97
N ASP A 308 22.04 -8.82 -10.20
CA ASP A 308 22.59 -8.04 -11.31
C ASP A 308 21.48 -7.51 -12.25
N GLY A 309 20.19 -7.82 -12.01
CA GLY A 309 19.01 -7.34 -12.73
C GLY A 309 18.24 -6.25 -11.97
N GLU A 310 17.07 -5.89 -12.45
CA GLU A 310 16.23 -4.83 -11.88
C GLU A 310 14.87 -5.36 -11.37
N VAL A 311 14.12 -6.06 -12.24
CA VAL A 311 12.76 -6.53 -11.98
C VAL A 311 12.63 -8.02 -12.25
N GLY A 312 12.25 -8.79 -11.23
CA GLY A 312 11.86 -10.19 -11.38
C GLY A 312 10.36 -10.32 -11.61
N THR A 313 9.93 -11.16 -12.54
CA THR A 313 8.51 -11.46 -12.74
C THR A 313 8.17 -12.87 -12.28
N LEU A 314 7.09 -13.00 -11.51
CA LEU A 314 6.56 -14.27 -11.03
C LEU A 314 5.09 -14.39 -11.43
N THR A 315 4.84 -14.99 -12.61
CA THR A 315 3.48 -15.21 -13.10
C THR A 315 3.04 -16.63 -12.79
N LEU A 316 2.23 -16.78 -11.74
CA LEU A 316 1.78 -18.08 -11.26
C LEU A 316 0.26 -18.06 -11.03
N PRO A 317 -0.50 -18.95 -11.67
CA PRO A 317 -1.96 -19.03 -11.50
C PRO A 317 -2.41 -19.15 -10.06
N THR A 318 -3.63 -18.69 -9.77
CA THR A 318 -4.24 -18.80 -8.44
C THR A 318 -4.27 -20.26 -7.95
N GLY A 319 -4.03 -20.49 -6.66
CA GLY A 319 -4.03 -21.83 -6.07
C GLY A 319 -2.72 -22.62 -6.23
N LEU A 320 -1.70 -22.08 -6.93
CA LEU A 320 -0.41 -22.75 -7.11
C LEU A 320 0.67 -22.26 -6.12
N GLY A 321 0.30 -21.77 -4.94
CA GLY A 321 1.22 -21.43 -3.86
C GLY A 321 2.04 -20.16 -4.10
N LYS A 322 1.47 -19.17 -4.76
CA LYS A 322 2.11 -17.90 -5.11
C LYS A 322 2.78 -17.21 -3.92
N THR A 323 2.10 -17.09 -2.77
CA THR A 323 2.59 -16.39 -1.58
C THR A 323 3.89 -17.03 -1.04
N PHE A 324 3.90 -18.35 -0.78
CA PHE A 324 5.11 -19.04 -0.29
C PHE A 324 6.25 -19.01 -1.33
N THR A 325 5.89 -19.12 -2.62
CA THR A 325 6.86 -19.02 -3.70
C THR A 325 7.49 -17.63 -3.77
N GLY A 326 6.66 -16.57 -3.64
CA GLY A 326 7.13 -15.19 -3.63
C GLY A 326 8.00 -14.85 -2.41
N ILE A 327 7.60 -15.27 -1.21
CA ILE A 327 8.41 -15.11 0.02
C ILE A 327 9.75 -15.85 -0.15
N THR A 328 9.74 -17.09 -0.68
CA THR A 328 10.98 -17.84 -0.95
C THR A 328 11.90 -17.06 -1.89
N GLY A 329 11.38 -16.55 -3.01
CA GLY A 329 12.16 -15.77 -3.97
C GLY A 329 12.71 -14.48 -3.38
N ALA A 330 11.89 -13.76 -2.60
CA ALA A 330 12.31 -12.52 -1.97
C ALA A 330 13.43 -12.74 -0.93
N PHE A 331 13.35 -13.80 -0.12
CA PHE A 331 14.37 -14.10 0.89
C PHE A 331 15.67 -14.61 0.26
N GLU A 332 15.61 -15.45 -0.77
CA GLU A 332 16.80 -15.90 -1.52
C GLU A 332 17.50 -14.72 -2.21
N LEU A 333 16.73 -13.81 -2.83
CA LEU A 333 17.28 -12.60 -3.43
C LEU A 333 17.91 -11.67 -2.38
N ARG A 334 17.20 -11.44 -1.26
CA ARG A 334 17.71 -10.65 -0.12
C ARG A 334 19.05 -11.18 0.38
N ASP A 335 19.12 -12.49 0.57
CA ASP A 335 20.33 -13.16 1.08
C ASP A 335 21.47 -13.07 0.07
N ALA A 336 21.17 -13.23 -1.22
CA ALA A 336 22.14 -13.05 -2.32
C ALA A 336 22.64 -11.60 -2.42
N LEU A 337 21.78 -10.60 -2.23
CA LEU A 337 22.16 -9.18 -2.18
C LEU A 337 23.09 -8.89 -1.00
N ALA A 338 22.77 -9.42 0.19
CA ALA A 338 23.61 -9.27 1.37
C ALA A 338 25.01 -9.88 1.17
N GLU A 339 25.07 -11.10 0.59
CA GLU A 339 26.35 -11.78 0.28
C GLU A 339 27.15 -11.02 -0.79
N ARG A 340 26.50 -10.61 -1.88
CA ARG A 340 27.14 -9.88 -3.00
C ARG A 340 27.80 -8.58 -2.54
N ARG A 341 27.19 -7.90 -1.55
CA ARG A 341 27.64 -6.59 -1.07
C ARG A 341 28.39 -6.65 0.26
N GLU A 342 28.73 -7.86 0.72
CA GLU A 342 29.44 -8.09 1.99
C GLU A 342 28.78 -7.35 3.18
N ARG A 343 27.42 -7.37 3.24
CA ARG A 343 26.65 -6.70 4.30
C ARG A 343 26.67 -7.52 5.58
N GLU A 344 26.84 -6.86 6.73
CA GLU A 344 26.71 -7.49 8.05
C GLU A 344 25.23 -7.78 8.40
N THR A 345 24.31 -7.00 7.85
CA THR A 345 22.86 -7.14 8.04
C THR A 345 22.15 -7.41 6.72
N LYS A 346 21.13 -8.28 6.75
CA LYS A 346 20.31 -8.54 5.56
C LYS A 346 19.38 -7.34 5.29
N PRO A 347 19.15 -6.98 4.02
CA PRO A 347 18.21 -5.92 3.65
C PRO A 347 16.76 -6.22 4.06
N THR A 348 15.94 -5.19 4.13
CA THR A 348 14.49 -5.30 4.37
C THR A 348 13.78 -5.92 3.16
N VAL A 349 12.78 -6.77 3.41
CA VAL A 349 11.81 -7.19 2.39
C VAL A 349 10.55 -6.37 2.59
N VAL A 350 10.16 -5.58 1.58
CA VAL A 350 8.90 -4.82 1.56
C VAL A 350 7.88 -5.58 0.73
N TYR A 351 6.84 -6.10 1.36
CA TYR A 351 5.77 -6.84 0.70
C TYR A 351 4.55 -5.94 0.56
N ALA A 352 4.30 -5.45 -0.64
CA ALA A 352 3.24 -4.50 -0.94
C ALA A 352 2.06 -5.18 -1.63
N LEU A 353 0.86 -4.90 -1.11
CA LEU A 353 -0.41 -5.51 -1.49
C LEU A 353 -1.43 -4.45 -1.95
N PRO A 354 -2.40 -4.80 -2.81
CA PRO A 354 -3.37 -3.83 -3.29
C PRO A 354 -4.37 -3.36 -2.22
N TYR A 355 -4.78 -4.26 -1.31
CA TYR A 355 -5.87 -3.99 -0.37
C TYR A 355 -5.53 -4.44 1.06
N THR A 356 -6.08 -3.73 2.04
CA THR A 356 -5.89 -4.06 3.47
C THR A 356 -6.46 -5.42 3.86
N SER A 357 -7.50 -5.90 3.18
CA SER A 357 -8.08 -7.22 3.43
C SER A 357 -7.11 -8.39 3.14
N ILE A 358 -6.20 -8.22 2.17
CA ILE A 358 -5.19 -9.21 1.84
C ILE A 358 -4.02 -9.12 2.83
N ILE A 359 -3.76 -7.93 3.37
CA ILE A 359 -2.73 -7.74 4.39
C ILE A 359 -2.99 -8.64 5.59
N GLU A 360 -4.23 -8.73 6.07
CA GLU A 360 -4.56 -9.56 7.24
C GLU A 360 -4.25 -11.04 7.02
N GLN A 361 -4.54 -11.57 5.83
CA GLN A 361 -4.20 -12.97 5.51
C GLN A 361 -2.70 -13.22 5.39
N THR A 362 -1.99 -12.29 4.74
CA THR A 362 -0.54 -12.40 4.62
C THR A 362 0.13 -12.23 5.98
N ARG A 363 -0.43 -11.36 6.84
CA ARG A 363 -0.02 -11.17 8.21
C ARG A 363 -0.12 -12.47 9.02
N GLU A 364 -1.25 -13.20 8.92
CA GLU A 364 -1.44 -14.49 9.60
C GLU A 364 -0.30 -15.47 9.28
N ILE A 365 0.22 -15.49 8.05
CA ILE A 365 1.37 -16.34 7.67
C ILE A 365 2.64 -15.98 8.46
N PHE A 366 2.88 -14.68 8.67
CA PHE A 366 4.07 -14.24 9.41
C PHE A 366 3.92 -14.41 10.93
N GLU A 367 2.69 -14.28 11.46
CA GLU A 367 2.40 -14.45 12.89
C GLU A 367 2.23 -15.91 13.32
N ASP A 368 1.96 -16.82 12.38
CA ASP A 368 1.76 -18.24 12.67
C ASP A 368 3.04 -18.84 13.29
N GLU A 369 2.89 -19.39 14.51
CA GLU A 369 4.00 -20.01 15.26
C GLU A 369 4.62 -21.21 14.54
N ASP A 370 3.86 -21.88 13.68
CA ASP A 370 4.35 -23.02 12.89
C ASP A 370 5.14 -22.57 11.64
N VAL A 371 5.01 -21.30 11.21
CA VAL A 371 5.71 -20.73 10.04
C VAL A 371 6.87 -19.82 10.49
N PHE A 372 6.59 -18.63 11.02
CA PHE A 372 7.62 -17.67 11.46
C PHE A 372 7.45 -17.24 12.90
N GLY A 373 6.22 -17.25 13.47
CA GLY A 373 5.93 -16.75 14.80
C GLY A 373 6.36 -15.30 15.06
N ALA A 374 6.36 -14.48 14.01
CA ALA A 374 6.87 -13.11 14.08
C ALA A 374 5.88 -12.18 14.78
N ASP A 375 6.36 -11.37 15.72
CA ASP A 375 5.53 -10.38 16.41
C ASP A 375 5.49 -9.07 15.58
N PRO A 376 4.30 -8.61 15.13
CA PRO A 376 4.15 -7.29 14.52
C PRO A 376 4.55 -6.20 15.52
N LYS A 377 5.13 -5.12 15.06
CA LYS A 377 5.70 -4.01 15.85
C LYS A 377 7.09 -4.30 16.42
N THR A 378 7.81 -5.27 15.88
CA THR A 378 9.22 -5.54 16.19
C THR A 378 10.13 -5.18 15.03
N ASN A 379 11.46 -5.27 15.23
CA ASN A 379 12.43 -5.14 14.15
C ASN A 379 12.57 -6.41 13.28
N GLU A 380 11.77 -7.43 13.53
CA GLU A 380 11.64 -8.64 12.70
C GLU A 380 10.55 -8.46 11.64
N PHE A 381 9.38 -7.97 12.08
CA PHE A 381 8.20 -7.84 11.26
C PHE A 381 7.41 -6.58 11.62
N THR A 382 6.92 -5.87 10.63
CA THR A 382 6.05 -4.69 10.80
C THR A 382 4.92 -4.72 9.78
N VAL A 383 3.71 -4.42 10.24
CA VAL A 383 2.54 -4.21 9.38
C VAL A 383 2.24 -2.71 9.36
N HIS A 384 2.26 -2.13 8.14
CA HIS A 384 2.06 -0.70 7.96
C HIS A 384 1.04 -0.43 6.86
N HIS A 385 -0.14 0.03 7.24
CA HIS A 385 -1.21 0.43 6.34
C HIS A 385 -1.97 1.64 6.89
N TYR A 386 -2.90 2.19 6.12
CA TYR A 386 -3.68 3.39 6.43
C TYR A 386 -4.24 3.40 7.88
N LEU A 387 -4.72 2.27 8.38
CA LEU A 387 -5.25 2.16 9.74
C LEU A 387 -4.16 2.28 10.83
N ALA A 388 -2.94 1.83 10.54
CA ALA A 388 -1.80 1.99 11.46
C ALA A 388 -1.29 3.45 11.46
N GLU A 389 -1.34 4.14 10.31
CA GLU A 389 -0.99 5.57 10.22
C GLU A 389 -2.00 6.48 10.92
N THR A 390 -3.27 6.10 11.03
CA THR A 390 -4.27 6.96 11.67
C THR A 390 -3.89 7.29 13.12
N VAL A 391 -3.20 6.42 13.82
CA VAL A 391 -2.68 6.68 15.17
C VAL A 391 -1.53 7.69 15.15
N THR A 392 -0.74 7.72 14.08
CA THR A 392 0.43 8.58 13.92
C THR A 392 0.11 9.90 13.23
N TYR A 393 -0.85 9.87 12.29
CA TYR A 393 -1.28 11.05 11.52
C TYR A 393 -1.82 12.18 12.39
N LEU A 394 -2.40 11.83 13.52
CA LEU A 394 -2.96 12.78 14.47
C LEU A 394 -1.91 13.63 15.20
N ASP A 395 -0.67 13.14 15.27
CA ASP A 395 0.46 13.93 15.78
C ASP A 395 1.14 14.74 14.65
N SER A 396 1.01 14.30 13.38
CA SER A 396 1.65 14.99 12.23
C SER A 396 0.73 16.00 11.52
N GLU A 397 -0.60 15.95 11.68
CA GLU A 397 -1.49 17.01 11.19
C GLU A 397 -1.20 18.37 11.83
N LYS A 398 -0.61 18.37 13.02
CA LYS A 398 -0.08 19.58 13.64
C LYS A 398 1.04 20.21 12.80
N ASP A 399 1.90 19.40 12.20
CA ASP A 399 3.00 19.84 11.33
C ASP A 399 2.48 20.35 9.96
N MET A 400 1.31 19.88 9.47
CA MET A 400 0.77 20.29 8.17
C MET A 400 0.04 21.64 8.21
N ARG A 401 -0.64 21.98 9.31
CA ARG A 401 -1.27 23.30 9.48
C ARG A 401 -0.28 24.37 9.89
N ASP A 402 0.79 23.99 10.58
CA ASP A 402 1.90 24.89 10.95
C ASP A 402 2.91 25.08 9.79
N GLY A 403 2.76 24.39 8.68
CA GLY A 403 3.61 24.53 7.49
C GLY A 403 3.38 25.83 6.69
N GLU A 404 2.31 26.59 6.95
CA GLU A 404 2.16 27.99 6.50
C GLU A 404 2.85 28.99 7.41
N VAL A 405 3.21 28.57 8.60
CA VAL A 405 4.09 29.34 9.48
C VAL A 405 5.28 28.40 9.70
N ASP A 406 6.46 28.73 9.14
CA ASP A 406 7.71 28.18 9.62
C ASP A 406 7.67 28.33 11.15
N ALA A 407 7.08 27.35 11.82
CA ALA A 407 6.99 27.36 13.25
C ALA A 407 8.42 27.40 13.73
N ALA A 408 8.71 28.48 14.37
CA ALA A 408 9.97 28.63 15.03
C ALA A 408 10.26 27.33 15.78
N ASP A 409 11.48 26.81 15.66
CA ASP A 409 12.09 25.67 16.35
C ASP A 409 11.81 25.54 17.85
N GLY A 410 10.82 26.20 18.38
CA GLY A 410 10.45 26.20 19.79
C GLY A 410 9.54 25.06 20.24
N GLN A 411 9.08 24.20 19.34
CA GLN A 411 8.19 23.07 19.69
C GLN A 411 8.79 21.68 19.45
N ALA A 412 10.02 21.59 18.96
CA ALA A 412 10.77 20.31 18.92
C ALA A 412 11.03 19.71 20.32
N GLU A 413 10.73 20.42 21.39
CA GLU A 413 10.97 19.98 22.77
C GLU A 413 9.94 18.98 23.31
N THR A 414 8.84 18.71 22.60
CA THR A 414 7.83 17.74 23.06
C THR A 414 7.95 16.36 22.40
N ASP A 415 8.86 16.18 21.45
CA ASP A 415 9.08 14.92 20.72
C ASP A 415 9.95 13.89 21.50
N THR A 416 10.35 14.20 22.72
CA THR A 416 11.16 13.33 23.58
C THR A 416 10.42 12.13 24.16
N GLY A 417 9.17 11.89 23.76
CA GLY A 417 8.31 10.85 24.30
C GLY A 417 7.80 9.82 23.29
N ARG A 418 8.22 9.86 22.00
CA ARG A 418 7.85 8.78 21.06
C ARG A 418 8.43 7.45 21.50
N SER A 419 7.58 6.43 21.59
CA SER A 419 8.06 5.10 21.95
C SER A 419 8.97 4.55 20.84
N LYS A 420 9.95 3.73 21.20
CA LYS A 420 10.81 3.03 20.23
C LYS A 420 9.99 2.24 19.20
N ALA A 421 8.85 1.69 19.62
CA ALA A 421 7.94 0.94 18.78
C ALA A 421 7.27 1.81 17.68
N GLU A 422 6.90 3.06 18.01
CA GLU A 422 6.35 4.01 17.04
C GLU A 422 7.38 4.38 15.97
N LEU A 423 8.62 4.69 16.41
CA LEU A 423 9.70 5.02 15.47
C LEU A 423 10.07 3.84 14.55
N LEU A 424 10.05 2.60 15.05
CA LEU A 424 10.28 1.40 14.26
C LEU A 424 9.16 1.19 13.23
N GLY A 425 7.90 1.30 13.66
CA GLY A 425 6.74 1.17 12.77
C GLY A 425 6.74 2.20 11.65
N GLU A 426 7.04 3.47 11.96
CA GLU A 426 7.11 4.56 10.99
C GLU A 426 8.28 4.42 10.01
N SER A 427 9.42 3.89 10.45
CA SER A 427 10.66 3.91 9.65
C SER A 427 10.87 2.69 8.76
N TRP A 428 9.99 1.70 8.76
CA TRP A 428 10.15 0.44 8.03
C TRP A 428 11.48 -0.31 8.28
N ARG A 429 12.10 -0.07 9.42
CA ARG A 429 13.39 -0.69 9.81
C ARG A 429 13.16 -2.05 10.45
N SER A 430 12.52 -2.96 9.73
CA SER A 430 12.23 -4.33 10.12
C SER A 430 12.72 -5.31 9.05
N GLY A 431 12.90 -6.57 9.40
CA GLY A 431 13.31 -7.62 8.46
C GLY A 431 12.30 -7.80 7.33
N VAL A 432 11.00 -7.75 7.68
CA VAL A 432 9.88 -7.75 6.72
C VAL A 432 8.92 -6.62 7.05
N VAL A 433 8.48 -5.90 6.03
CA VAL A 433 7.44 -4.87 6.11
C VAL A 433 6.29 -5.26 5.20
N LEU A 434 5.12 -5.47 5.77
CA LEU A 434 3.88 -5.71 5.04
C LEU A 434 3.11 -4.40 4.90
N THR A 435 2.81 -3.99 3.66
CA THR A 435 2.22 -2.67 3.40
C THR A 435 1.28 -2.68 2.18
N THR A 436 0.66 -1.52 1.87
CA THR A 436 -0.15 -1.34 0.66
C THR A 436 0.63 -0.64 -0.46
N PHE A 437 0.16 -0.79 -1.72
CA PHE A 437 0.66 0.00 -2.85
C PHE A 437 0.55 1.51 -2.60
N VAL A 438 -0.57 1.93 -2.00
CA VAL A 438 -0.80 3.33 -1.65
C VAL A 438 0.31 3.84 -0.75
N GLN A 439 0.58 3.14 0.35
CA GLN A 439 1.63 3.53 1.30
C GLN A 439 3.03 3.53 0.67
N LEU A 440 3.33 2.57 -0.20
CA LEU A 440 4.61 2.53 -0.90
C LEU A 440 4.76 3.71 -1.87
N PHE A 441 3.84 3.84 -2.83
CA PHE A 441 4.00 4.82 -3.91
C PHE A 441 3.70 6.25 -3.49
N GLU A 442 2.73 6.49 -2.59
CA GLU A 442 2.50 7.83 -2.04
C GLU A 442 3.64 8.31 -1.13
N SER A 443 4.36 7.37 -0.47
CA SER A 443 5.59 7.72 0.25
C SER A 443 6.74 8.12 -0.67
N LEU A 444 6.67 7.80 -1.96
CA LEU A 444 7.63 8.20 -3.00
C LEU A 444 7.15 9.43 -3.78
N ALA A 445 5.82 9.65 -3.86
CA ALA A 445 5.19 10.71 -4.63
C ALA A 445 4.95 11.96 -3.76
N GLY A 446 5.99 12.79 -3.58
CA GLY A 446 5.90 14.01 -2.80
C GLY A 446 5.74 13.79 -1.29
N PRO A 447 6.67 13.06 -0.65
CA PRO A 447 6.52 12.60 0.71
C PRO A 447 6.44 13.74 1.74
N THR A 448 5.60 13.52 2.75
CA THR A 448 5.62 14.28 4.00
C THR A 448 6.82 13.86 4.85
N ASN A 449 7.10 14.62 5.91
CA ASN A 449 8.20 14.28 6.81
C ASN A 449 8.06 12.88 7.45
N ALA A 450 6.84 12.46 7.82
CA ALA A 450 6.58 11.12 8.35
C ALA A 450 6.82 10.03 7.28
N GLN A 451 6.34 10.23 6.06
CA GLN A 451 6.57 9.31 4.95
C GLN A 451 8.06 9.20 4.58
N GLY A 452 8.79 10.32 4.65
CA GLY A 452 10.23 10.34 4.38
C GLY A 452 11.06 9.47 5.32
N LEU A 453 10.59 9.17 6.54
CA LEU A 453 11.29 8.30 7.48
C LEU A 453 11.35 6.84 7.02
N LYS A 454 10.45 6.42 6.13
CA LYS A 454 10.38 5.06 5.58
C LYS A 454 11.45 4.80 4.52
N LEU A 455 11.74 5.83 3.71
CA LEU A 455 12.54 5.68 2.49
C LEU A 455 13.96 5.14 2.70
N PRO A 456 14.69 5.48 3.79
CA PRO A 456 16.00 4.88 4.03
C PRO A 456 16.00 3.35 4.22
N ALA A 457 14.84 2.74 4.53
CA ALA A 457 14.71 1.29 4.61
C ALA A 457 14.67 0.61 3.24
N LEU A 458 14.42 1.38 2.17
CA LEU A 458 14.44 0.88 0.79
C LEU A 458 15.86 0.63 0.27
N GLN A 459 16.89 1.06 1.00
CA GLN A 459 18.28 0.81 0.59
C GLN A 459 18.59 -0.68 0.50
N ASP A 460 18.96 -1.17 -0.69
CA ASP A 460 19.19 -2.58 -1.02
C ASP A 460 17.96 -3.50 -0.83
N ALA A 461 16.77 -2.95 -0.57
CA ALA A 461 15.57 -3.71 -0.25
C ALA A 461 15.11 -4.61 -1.41
N VAL A 462 14.42 -5.69 -1.06
CA VAL A 462 13.61 -6.47 -2.01
C VAL A 462 12.16 -6.06 -1.87
N ILE A 463 11.58 -5.52 -2.93
CA ILE A 463 10.21 -5.02 -2.95
C ILE A 463 9.35 -6.00 -3.74
N VAL A 464 8.43 -6.68 -3.06
CA VAL A 464 7.46 -7.57 -3.69
C VAL A 464 6.18 -6.79 -3.95
N LEU A 465 5.77 -6.72 -5.20
CA LEU A 465 4.46 -6.17 -5.61
C LEU A 465 3.53 -7.35 -5.93
N ASP A 466 2.60 -7.65 -5.02
CA ASP A 466 1.63 -8.74 -5.20
C ASP A 466 0.35 -8.22 -5.84
N GLU A 467 -0.03 -8.77 -6.99
CA GLU A 467 -1.15 -8.36 -7.84
C GLU A 467 -1.05 -6.90 -8.35
N PRO A 468 0.09 -6.50 -8.99
CA PRO A 468 0.31 -5.12 -9.45
C PRO A 468 -0.65 -4.63 -10.53
N GLN A 469 -1.43 -5.51 -11.17
CA GLN A 469 -2.51 -5.11 -12.09
C GLN A 469 -3.63 -4.32 -11.41
N ALA A 470 -3.73 -4.38 -10.08
CA ALA A 470 -4.65 -3.54 -9.30
C ALA A 470 -4.24 -2.06 -9.24
N LEU A 471 -3.00 -1.72 -9.66
CA LEU A 471 -2.53 -0.35 -9.74
C LEU A 471 -3.29 0.42 -10.83
N PRO A 472 -3.80 1.63 -10.55
CA PRO A 472 -4.54 2.41 -11.53
C PRO A 472 -3.70 2.71 -12.78
N ILE A 473 -4.20 2.39 -13.97
CA ILE A 473 -3.47 2.52 -15.23
C ILE A 473 -3.00 3.96 -15.48
N ARG A 474 -3.80 4.95 -15.10
CA ARG A 474 -3.41 6.37 -15.21
C ARG A 474 -2.10 6.71 -14.47
N TRP A 475 -1.74 5.93 -13.44
CA TRP A 475 -0.52 6.09 -12.67
C TRP A 475 0.66 5.28 -13.22
N TRP A 476 0.49 4.38 -14.17
CA TRP A 476 1.55 3.45 -14.60
C TRP A 476 2.85 4.15 -15.00
N ASP A 477 2.76 5.23 -15.80
CA ASP A 477 3.97 5.96 -16.20
C ASP A 477 4.66 6.65 -15.01
N ALA A 478 3.89 7.23 -14.09
CA ALA A 478 4.44 7.77 -12.85
C ALA A 478 5.02 6.67 -11.95
N ILE A 479 4.36 5.51 -11.85
CA ILE A 479 4.86 4.34 -11.10
C ILE A 479 6.17 3.83 -11.70
N ARG A 480 6.31 3.78 -13.03
CA ARG A 480 7.58 3.47 -13.71
C ARG A 480 8.69 4.44 -13.29
N ARG A 481 8.41 5.75 -13.28
CA ARG A 481 9.36 6.77 -12.81
C ARG A 481 9.73 6.61 -11.33
N LEU A 482 8.74 6.37 -10.46
CA LEU A 482 8.97 6.12 -9.04
C LEU A 482 9.72 4.80 -8.79
N THR A 483 9.48 3.78 -9.63
CA THR A 483 10.25 2.53 -9.61
C THR A 483 11.71 2.78 -10.00
N ARG A 484 11.97 3.63 -10.99
CA ARG A 484 13.34 4.07 -11.30
C ARG A 484 14.02 4.75 -10.12
N LEU A 485 13.29 5.59 -9.34
CA LEU A 485 13.83 6.15 -8.10
C LEU A 485 14.27 5.05 -7.12
N ILE A 486 13.44 4.01 -6.94
CA ILE A 486 13.76 2.89 -6.06
C ILE A 486 15.00 2.12 -6.54
N LEU A 487 15.08 1.82 -7.82
CA LEU A 487 16.18 1.07 -8.42
C LEU A 487 17.48 1.86 -8.45
N ASP A 488 17.43 3.11 -8.94
CA ASP A 488 18.65 3.90 -9.24
C ASP A 488 19.24 4.56 -8.00
N GLU A 489 18.41 5.02 -7.08
CA GLU A 489 18.87 5.77 -5.90
C GLU A 489 18.98 4.90 -4.64
N TYR A 490 18.13 3.88 -4.49
CA TYR A 490 18.16 2.98 -3.33
C TYR A 490 18.75 1.61 -3.65
N ASP A 491 19.10 1.35 -4.93
CA ASP A 491 19.69 0.09 -5.38
C ASP A 491 18.88 -1.16 -4.95
N ALA A 492 17.58 -0.98 -4.81
CA ALA A 492 16.63 -2.04 -4.45
C ALA A 492 16.34 -2.94 -5.66
N ARG A 493 15.62 -4.03 -5.44
CA ARG A 493 15.13 -4.94 -6.47
C ARG A 493 13.62 -5.11 -6.34
N VAL A 494 12.93 -5.22 -7.47
CA VAL A 494 11.48 -5.37 -7.50
C VAL A 494 11.11 -6.77 -7.99
N VAL A 495 10.17 -7.41 -7.31
CA VAL A 495 9.55 -8.68 -7.72
C VAL A 495 8.07 -8.43 -7.99
N SER A 496 7.67 -8.48 -9.24
CA SER A 496 6.27 -8.36 -9.68
C SER A 496 5.62 -9.73 -9.69
N MET A 497 4.71 -9.97 -8.77
CA MET A 497 4.08 -11.27 -8.54
C MET A 497 2.57 -11.21 -8.80
N THR A 498 2.07 -12.05 -9.71
CA THR A 498 0.64 -12.02 -10.09
C THR A 498 0.20 -13.32 -10.78
N ALA A 499 -1.10 -13.52 -10.89
CA ALA A 499 -1.66 -14.53 -11.79
C ALA A 499 -1.78 -14.01 -13.25
N THR A 500 -1.89 -12.69 -13.44
CA THR A 500 -2.16 -12.02 -14.71
C THR A 500 -1.18 -10.86 -14.87
N GLN A 501 -0.03 -11.12 -15.51
CA GLN A 501 1.07 -10.15 -15.60
C GLN A 501 0.66 -8.91 -16.44
N PRO A 502 0.63 -7.71 -15.84
CA PRO A 502 0.42 -6.47 -16.59
C PRO A 502 1.70 -6.04 -17.33
N THR A 503 1.54 -5.19 -18.35
CA THR A 503 2.65 -4.59 -19.10
C THR A 503 3.35 -3.44 -18.34
N LEU A 504 3.14 -3.33 -17.03
CA LEU A 504 3.70 -2.27 -16.19
C LEU A 504 5.23 -2.25 -16.21
N PHE A 505 5.88 -3.44 -16.24
CA PHE A 505 7.33 -3.58 -16.34
C PHE A 505 7.68 -4.32 -17.63
N THR A 506 7.99 -3.58 -18.68
CA THR A 506 8.30 -4.13 -20.01
C THR A 506 9.80 -4.22 -20.28
N GLU A 507 10.18 -5.22 -21.08
CA GLU A 507 11.53 -5.31 -21.62
C GLU A 507 11.87 -4.06 -22.43
N GLY A 508 13.04 -3.48 -22.17
CA GLY A 508 13.53 -2.28 -22.84
C GLY A 508 13.45 -1.01 -22.00
N GLU A 509 12.50 -0.92 -21.05
CA GLU A 509 12.47 0.11 -20.03
C GLU A 509 13.13 -0.38 -18.73
N PHE A 510 12.94 -1.66 -18.37
CA PHE A 510 13.57 -2.32 -17.22
C PHE A 510 14.34 -3.57 -17.68
N ASP A 511 15.38 -3.94 -16.93
CA ASP A 511 16.03 -5.25 -17.05
C ASP A 511 15.16 -6.28 -16.30
N THR A 512 14.26 -6.93 -17.05
CA THR A 512 13.26 -7.86 -16.52
C THR A 512 13.69 -9.29 -16.68
N GLN A 513 13.49 -10.10 -15.63
CA GLN A 513 13.80 -11.53 -15.63
C GLN A 513 12.61 -12.35 -15.10
N SER A 514 12.19 -13.39 -15.85
CA SER A 514 11.21 -14.36 -15.33
C SER A 514 11.86 -15.27 -14.29
N LEU A 515 11.27 -15.36 -13.11
CA LEU A 515 11.76 -16.20 -12.02
C LEU A 515 11.33 -17.68 -12.18
N LEU A 516 10.42 -17.99 -13.11
CA LEU A 516 9.92 -19.35 -13.36
C LEU A 516 10.57 -20.02 -14.56
N GLU A 517 11.25 -19.30 -15.44
CA GLU A 517 11.93 -19.87 -16.59
C GLU A 517 13.10 -20.79 -16.20
N SER A 518 13.29 -21.84 -16.97
CA SER A 518 14.39 -22.78 -16.78
C SER A 518 15.14 -23.01 -18.09
N PRO A 519 16.48 -23.13 -18.08
CA PRO A 519 17.25 -23.47 -19.27
C PRO A 519 16.82 -24.82 -19.91
N ASP A 520 16.23 -25.71 -19.11
CA ASP A 520 15.71 -26.99 -19.61
C ASP A 520 14.47 -26.82 -20.48
N ASP A 521 13.73 -25.73 -20.32
CA ASP A 521 12.53 -25.42 -21.12
C ASP A 521 12.90 -25.12 -22.57
N GLU A 522 14.04 -24.48 -22.85
CA GLU A 522 14.55 -24.23 -24.20
C GLU A 522 14.96 -25.52 -24.92
N SER A 523 15.55 -26.47 -24.20
CA SER A 523 16.01 -27.74 -24.77
C SER A 523 14.85 -28.64 -25.21
N GLU A 524 13.69 -28.55 -24.56
CA GLU A 524 12.47 -29.26 -24.97
C GLU A 524 11.82 -28.64 -26.22
N THR A 525 12.05 -27.36 -26.48
CA THR A 525 11.48 -26.61 -27.62
C THR A 525 12.18 -26.89 -28.93
N GLU A 526 13.52 -27.08 -28.94
CA GLU A 526 14.28 -27.38 -30.15
C GLU A 526 13.97 -28.72 -30.80
N LEU A 527 13.39 -29.66 -30.03
CA LEU A 527 13.03 -31.02 -30.53
C LEU A 527 11.72 -31.08 -31.33
N ARG A 528 10.97 -29.98 -31.46
CA ARG A 528 9.68 -29.94 -32.17
C ARG A 528 9.63 -28.83 -33.22
N GLY A 529 10.29 -29.04 -34.32
CA GLY A 529 10.02 -28.30 -35.56
C GLY A 529 8.59 -28.51 -36.03
N THR A 530 7.92 -27.39 -36.28
CA THR A 530 6.66 -27.23 -37.01
C THR A 530 5.40 -27.84 -36.38
N ALA A 531 4.58 -27.04 -35.73
CA ALA A 531 3.17 -26.78 -35.94
C ALA A 531 2.45 -26.31 -34.67
N VAL A 532 1.59 -25.32 -34.87
CA VAL A 532 0.57 -24.78 -33.96
C VAL A 532 1.11 -23.81 -32.90
N GLU A 533 0.84 -22.55 -33.12
CA GLU A 533 1.21 -21.37 -32.30
C GLU A 533 0.63 -21.37 -30.87
N SER A 534 -0.14 -22.36 -30.46
CA SER A 534 -0.83 -22.41 -29.17
C SER A 534 -0.49 -23.60 -28.26
N ALA A 535 0.54 -24.42 -28.56
CA ALA A 535 0.89 -25.54 -27.70
C ALA A 535 1.89 -25.14 -26.59
N PRO A 536 1.68 -25.54 -25.32
CA PRO A 536 2.64 -25.35 -24.25
C PRO A 536 4.00 -25.90 -24.61
N ARG A 537 5.07 -25.12 -24.31
CA ARG A 537 6.42 -25.41 -24.79
C ARG A 537 7.15 -26.36 -23.87
N SER A 538 7.03 -26.22 -22.56
CA SER A 538 7.72 -27.02 -21.55
C SER A 538 6.83 -28.00 -20.80
N SER A 539 7.43 -28.93 -20.06
CA SER A 539 6.71 -29.84 -19.18
C SER A 539 6.02 -29.11 -18.05
N PHE A 540 6.66 -28.06 -17.53
CA PHE A 540 6.10 -27.20 -16.49
C PHE A 540 4.88 -26.42 -17.01
N GLU A 541 4.98 -25.76 -18.18
CA GLU A 541 3.86 -25.06 -18.80
C GLU A 541 2.67 -25.98 -19.10
N ARG A 542 2.91 -27.22 -19.54
CA ARG A 542 1.84 -28.18 -19.76
C ARG A 542 1.11 -28.57 -18.47
N ARG A 543 1.85 -28.74 -17.36
CA ARG A 543 1.26 -29.03 -16.04
C ARG A 543 0.49 -27.84 -15.51
N THR A 544 1.06 -26.63 -15.61
CA THR A 544 0.40 -25.39 -15.23
C THR A 544 -0.88 -25.16 -16.04
N SER A 545 -0.85 -25.38 -17.37
CA SER A 545 -2.06 -25.30 -18.22
C SER A 545 -3.16 -26.29 -17.80
N LYS A 546 -2.80 -27.50 -17.36
CA LYS A 546 -3.79 -28.43 -16.80
C LYS A 546 -4.32 -27.96 -15.44
N ALA A 547 -3.47 -27.35 -14.60
CA ALA A 547 -3.85 -26.84 -13.29
C ALA A 547 -4.76 -25.61 -13.36
N VAL A 548 -4.78 -24.85 -14.46
CA VAL A 548 -5.73 -23.75 -14.67
C VAL A 548 -7.01 -24.19 -15.38
N ALA A 549 -7.05 -25.39 -15.98
CA ALA A 549 -8.22 -25.91 -16.68
C ALA A 549 -9.33 -26.35 -15.69
N ARG A 550 -9.80 -25.42 -14.85
CA ARG A 550 -10.78 -25.61 -13.80
C ARG A 550 -12.20 -25.27 -14.23
N VAL A 551 -12.33 -24.23 -15.04
CA VAL A 551 -13.61 -23.65 -15.42
C VAL A 551 -13.76 -23.50 -16.93
N ARG A 552 -15.01 -23.37 -17.37
CA ARG A 552 -15.41 -22.89 -18.67
C ARG A 552 -16.15 -21.58 -18.50
N TYR A 553 -15.97 -20.66 -19.45
CA TYR A 553 -16.66 -19.37 -19.42
C TYR A 553 -17.84 -19.40 -20.40
N ASP A 554 -18.96 -18.85 -19.94
CA ASP A 554 -20.12 -18.51 -20.73
C ASP A 554 -20.29 -16.98 -20.79
N VAL A 555 -20.29 -16.41 -21.98
CA VAL A 555 -20.44 -14.97 -22.16
C VAL A 555 -21.90 -14.68 -22.57
N HIS A 556 -22.67 -14.19 -21.59
CA HIS A 556 -24.08 -13.88 -21.79
C HIS A 556 -24.25 -12.73 -22.77
N GLU A 557 -25.35 -12.75 -23.55
CA GLU A 557 -25.64 -11.74 -24.60
C GLU A 557 -25.72 -10.29 -24.07
N SER A 558 -26.03 -10.09 -22.78
CA SER A 558 -26.08 -8.80 -22.11
C SER A 558 -24.73 -8.07 -22.06
N VAL A 559 -23.59 -8.80 -22.17
CA VAL A 559 -22.23 -8.23 -22.15
C VAL A 559 -22.06 -7.13 -23.21
N ARG A 560 -22.72 -7.24 -24.34
CA ARG A 560 -22.71 -6.22 -25.41
C ARG A 560 -23.24 -4.86 -24.96
N SER A 561 -24.08 -4.80 -23.92
CA SER A 561 -24.67 -3.56 -23.40
C SER A 561 -23.69 -2.73 -22.52
N ALA A 562 -22.57 -3.32 -22.12
CA ALA A 562 -21.57 -2.60 -21.34
C ALA A 562 -20.87 -1.49 -22.15
N THR A 563 -20.84 -1.59 -23.49
CA THR A 563 -20.25 -0.57 -24.34
C THR A 563 -21.32 0.34 -24.99
N THR A 564 -20.94 1.59 -25.33
CA THR A 564 -21.85 2.59 -25.91
C THR A 564 -22.32 2.20 -27.33
N ASP A 565 -21.52 1.45 -28.06
CA ASP A 565 -21.76 1.08 -29.48
C ASP A 565 -22.24 -0.37 -29.66
N GLY A 566 -22.23 -1.17 -28.56
CA GLY A 566 -22.35 -2.63 -28.63
C GLY A 566 -23.78 -3.15 -28.91
N GLY A 567 -24.80 -2.38 -28.59
CA GLY A 567 -26.18 -2.85 -28.65
C GLY A 567 -26.39 -3.97 -27.57
N GLY A 568 -27.61 -4.39 -27.37
CA GLY A 568 -27.94 -5.38 -26.34
C GLY A 568 -28.67 -4.73 -25.15
N THR A 569 -29.17 -5.56 -24.25
CA THR A 569 -29.92 -5.12 -23.05
C THR A 569 -29.27 -5.76 -21.83
N PRO A 570 -28.98 -4.98 -20.77
CA PRO A 570 -28.55 -5.55 -19.51
C PRO A 570 -29.57 -6.56 -18.97
N ILE A 571 -29.13 -7.57 -18.26
CA ILE A 571 -30.00 -8.51 -17.55
C ILE A 571 -30.55 -7.84 -16.27
N SER A 572 -31.86 -7.97 -16.01
CA SER A 572 -32.42 -7.43 -14.75
C SER A 572 -32.04 -8.29 -13.56
N HIS A 573 -32.05 -7.72 -12.33
CA HIS A 573 -31.73 -8.46 -11.12
C HIS A 573 -32.69 -9.64 -10.88
N GLU A 574 -33.99 -9.51 -11.22
CA GLU A 574 -34.95 -10.62 -11.13
C GLU A 574 -34.62 -11.75 -12.11
N ALA A 575 -34.23 -11.41 -13.35
CA ALA A 575 -33.86 -12.43 -14.33
C ALA A 575 -32.55 -13.13 -13.94
N ALA A 576 -31.57 -12.38 -13.45
CA ALA A 576 -30.31 -12.91 -12.92
C ALA A 576 -30.56 -13.83 -11.70
N ALA A 577 -31.44 -13.43 -10.77
CA ALA A 577 -31.83 -14.24 -9.61
C ALA A 577 -32.47 -15.57 -10.00
N ALA A 578 -33.32 -15.57 -11.05
CA ALA A 578 -33.93 -16.78 -11.58
C ALA A 578 -32.87 -17.77 -12.13
N GLU A 579 -31.85 -17.27 -12.86
CA GLU A 579 -30.74 -18.10 -13.34
C GLU A 579 -29.88 -18.65 -12.20
N ILE A 580 -29.56 -17.81 -11.21
CA ILE A 580 -28.79 -18.20 -10.03
C ILE A 580 -29.51 -19.31 -9.25
N VAL A 581 -30.81 -19.14 -8.95
CA VAL A 581 -31.60 -20.13 -8.22
C VAL A 581 -31.73 -21.42 -9.00
N ASP A 582 -31.88 -21.36 -10.32
CA ASP A 582 -31.90 -22.55 -11.17
C ASP A 582 -30.56 -23.29 -11.17
N ALA A 583 -29.44 -22.52 -11.16
CA ALA A 583 -28.10 -23.08 -11.08
C ALA A 583 -27.81 -23.86 -9.76
N THR A 584 -28.54 -23.59 -8.68
CA THR A 584 -28.42 -24.34 -7.42
C THR A 584 -29.11 -25.70 -7.46
N ARG A 585 -29.88 -26.02 -8.51
CA ARG A 585 -30.63 -27.28 -8.62
C ARG A 585 -29.74 -28.39 -9.11
N ALA A 586 -30.06 -29.63 -8.68
CA ALA A 586 -29.42 -30.82 -9.18
C ALA A 586 -29.60 -30.96 -10.71
N THR A 587 -28.59 -31.44 -11.39
CA THR A 587 -28.65 -31.79 -12.81
C THR A 587 -29.74 -32.81 -13.13
N PRO A 588 -30.32 -32.82 -14.35
CA PRO A 588 -31.39 -33.76 -14.73
C PRO A 588 -31.02 -35.23 -14.65
N ASP A 589 -29.73 -35.55 -14.62
CA ASP A 589 -29.22 -36.93 -14.48
C ASP A 589 -29.15 -37.43 -13.03
N GLY A 590 -29.52 -36.58 -12.05
CA GLY A 590 -29.53 -36.93 -10.63
C GLY A 590 -28.15 -37.10 -10.00
N SER A 591 -27.09 -36.68 -10.69
CA SER A 591 -25.73 -36.85 -10.24
C SER A 591 -25.19 -35.71 -9.40
N ALA A 592 -25.91 -34.57 -9.27
CA ALA A 592 -25.50 -33.44 -8.49
C ALA A 592 -26.45 -33.20 -7.31
N GLU A 593 -25.94 -33.34 -6.20
CA GLU A 593 -26.33 -32.88 -4.92
C GLU A 593 -26.20 -31.32 -4.93
N GLY A 594 -26.87 -30.61 -4.05
CA GLY A 594 -27.04 -29.15 -4.10
C GLY A 594 -25.76 -28.37 -4.45
N ARG A 595 -25.83 -27.46 -5.41
CA ARG A 595 -24.66 -26.71 -5.87
C ARG A 595 -24.55 -25.37 -5.19
N SER A 596 -23.31 -24.99 -4.94
CA SER A 596 -22.96 -23.65 -4.49
C SER A 596 -22.77 -22.69 -5.67
N VAL A 597 -23.25 -21.46 -5.51
CA VAL A 597 -23.20 -20.41 -6.53
C VAL A 597 -22.63 -19.14 -5.93
N LEU A 598 -21.62 -18.57 -6.57
CA LEU A 598 -21.10 -17.25 -6.28
C LEU A 598 -21.65 -16.24 -7.32
N ALA A 599 -22.16 -15.11 -6.87
CA ALA A 599 -22.51 -13.99 -7.75
C ALA A 599 -21.74 -12.73 -7.32
N VAL A 600 -20.93 -12.18 -8.23
CA VAL A 600 -20.12 -11.00 -7.95
C VAL A 600 -20.67 -9.79 -8.70
N CYS A 601 -21.12 -8.79 -7.94
CA CYS A 601 -21.66 -7.53 -8.41
C CYS A 601 -20.59 -6.42 -8.35
N ASN A 602 -20.77 -5.37 -9.16
CA ASN A 602 -19.83 -4.25 -9.16
C ASN A 602 -20.12 -3.19 -8.09
N THR A 603 -21.33 -3.16 -7.53
CA THR A 603 -21.71 -2.20 -6.48
C THR A 603 -22.44 -2.88 -5.33
N ILE A 604 -22.36 -2.29 -4.13
CA ILE A 604 -23.08 -2.75 -2.95
C ILE A 604 -24.59 -2.70 -3.19
N GLY A 605 -25.10 -1.62 -3.78
CA GLY A 605 -26.54 -1.49 -4.11
C GLY A 605 -27.03 -2.63 -5.01
N SER A 606 -26.24 -2.98 -6.05
CA SER A 606 -26.56 -4.12 -6.94
C SER A 606 -26.52 -5.47 -6.20
N SER A 607 -25.56 -5.65 -5.27
CA SER A 607 -25.48 -6.90 -4.50
C SER A 607 -26.68 -7.06 -3.54
N ARG A 608 -27.17 -5.99 -2.93
CA ARG A 608 -28.37 -5.99 -2.07
C ARG A 608 -29.62 -6.32 -2.86
N GLU A 609 -29.86 -5.60 -3.98
CA GLU A 609 -31.03 -5.86 -4.85
C GLU A 609 -31.03 -7.30 -5.35
N LEU A 610 -29.86 -7.81 -5.79
CA LEU A 610 -29.75 -9.19 -6.23
C LEU A 610 -30.03 -10.19 -5.09
N THR A 611 -29.61 -9.89 -3.86
CA THR A 611 -29.89 -10.73 -2.68
C THR A 611 -31.39 -10.83 -2.42
N GLU A 612 -32.08 -9.69 -2.41
CA GLU A 612 -33.55 -9.66 -2.24
C GLU A 612 -34.27 -10.44 -3.37
N CYS A 613 -33.86 -10.24 -4.62
CA CYS A 613 -34.43 -10.98 -5.75
C CYS A 613 -34.18 -12.50 -5.65
N VAL A 614 -33.01 -12.94 -5.20
CA VAL A 614 -32.67 -14.37 -5.00
C VAL A 614 -33.52 -14.97 -3.87
N GLU A 615 -33.71 -14.27 -2.79
CA GLU A 615 -34.59 -14.72 -1.68
C GLU A 615 -36.06 -14.83 -2.12
N ASP A 616 -36.54 -13.84 -2.88
CA ASP A 616 -37.88 -13.84 -3.43
C ASP A 616 -38.10 -14.97 -4.42
N GLU A 617 -37.13 -15.28 -5.27
CA GLU A 617 -37.20 -16.41 -6.21
C GLU A 617 -37.22 -17.76 -5.46
N PHE A 618 -36.37 -17.93 -4.41
CA PHE A 618 -36.42 -19.10 -3.56
C PHE A 618 -37.81 -19.23 -2.89
N ARG A 619 -38.40 -18.15 -2.43
CA ARG A 619 -39.72 -18.09 -1.83
C ARG A 619 -40.83 -18.44 -2.84
N ALA A 620 -40.70 -17.93 -4.08
CA ALA A 620 -41.64 -18.22 -5.16
C ALA A 620 -41.64 -19.71 -5.56
N THR A 621 -40.48 -20.39 -5.45
CA THR A 621 -40.38 -21.85 -5.68
C THR A 621 -40.96 -22.70 -4.53
N GLY A 622 -41.45 -22.06 -3.47
CA GLY A 622 -42.00 -22.75 -2.29
C GLY A 622 -40.94 -23.35 -1.35
N ARG A 623 -39.71 -22.90 -1.49
CA ARG A 623 -38.56 -23.40 -0.74
C ARG A 623 -37.71 -22.20 -0.28
N PRO A 624 -38.12 -21.45 0.74
CA PRO A 624 -37.42 -20.26 1.19
C PRO A 624 -36.01 -20.60 1.66
N ALA A 625 -35.07 -19.71 1.37
CA ALA A 625 -33.69 -19.82 1.85
C ALA A 625 -33.59 -19.24 3.27
N THR A 626 -32.56 -19.67 3.99
CA THR A 626 -32.14 -19.10 5.27
C THR A 626 -30.99 -18.13 4.99
N HIS A 627 -31.14 -16.87 5.39
CA HIS A 627 -30.05 -15.90 5.30
C HIS A 627 -29.04 -16.13 6.41
N VAL A 628 -27.78 -16.35 6.04
CA VAL A 628 -26.69 -16.67 7.00
C VAL A 628 -26.42 -15.49 7.93
N GLY A 629 -26.43 -14.28 7.40
CA GLY A 629 -26.27 -13.04 8.18
C GLY A 629 -27.32 -12.89 9.28
N ALA A 630 -28.60 -13.12 8.98
CA ALA A 630 -29.67 -13.06 9.98
C ALA A 630 -29.48 -14.10 11.11
N VAL A 631 -29.01 -15.31 10.78
CA VAL A 631 -28.71 -16.34 11.79
C VAL A 631 -27.50 -15.94 12.64
N TYR A 632 -26.53 -15.32 12.04
CA TYR A 632 -25.35 -14.81 12.76
C TYR A 632 -25.71 -13.63 13.68
N GLU A 633 -26.59 -12.74 13.24
CA GLU A 633 -27.12 -11.65 14.06
C GLU A 633 -27.83 -12.18 15.31
N ASP A 634 -28.71 -13.19 15.16
CA ASP A 634 -29.33 -13.90 16.28
C ASP A 634 -28.28 -14.53 17.25
N VAL A 635 -27.14 -14.97 16.75
CA VAL A 635 -26.03 -15.50 17.57
C VAL A 635 -25.36 -14.37 18.36
N LEU A 636 -25.12 -13.23 17.74
CA LEU A 636 -24.54 -12.05 18.39
C LEU A 636 -25.45 -11.49 19.47
N GLU A 637 -26.77 -11.40 19.23
CA GLU A 637 -27.73 -10.99 20.23
C GLU A 637 -27.78 -11.92 21.45
N GLY A 638 -27.45 -13.19 21.25
CA GLY A 638 -27.40 -14.21 22.29
C GLY A 638 -26.06 -14.32 23.04
N VAL A 639 -25.09 -13.47 22.73
CA VAL A 639 -23.81 -13.41 23.47
C VAL A 639 -24.05 -12.85 24.88
N ASP A 640 -23.52 -13.57 25.89
CA ASP A 640 -23.72 -13.22 27.30
C ASP A 640 -23.07 -11.87 27.64
N THR A 641 -23.87 -10.93 28.13
CA THR A 641 -23.47 -9.56 28.44
C THR A 641 -22.64 -9.41 29.71
N ASP A 642 -22.43 -10.50 30.48
CA ASP A 642 -21.69 -10.48 31.74
C ASP A 642 -20.16 -10.56 31.58
N SER A 643 -19.64 -10.91 30.37
CA SER A 643 -18.21 -10.89 30.05
C SER A 643 -17.88 -9.63 29.22
N ASN A 644 -16.84 -8.92 29.56
CA ASN A 644 -16.30 -7.80 28.76
C ASN A 644 -15.55 -8.27 27.50
N GLU A 645 -15.48 -9.57 27.25
CA GLU A 645 -14.80 -10.17 26.11
C GLU A 645 -15.83 -10.80 25.17
N LEU A 646 -15.76 -10.47 23.89
CA LEU A 646 -16.47 -11.20 22.84
C LEU A 646 -15.88 -12.63 22.74
N PRO A 647 -16.73 -13.65 22.45
CA PRO A 647 -16.21 -14.94 22.04
C PRO A 647 -15.27 -14.74 20.85
N ASN A 648 -14.19 -15.55 20.79
CA ASN A 648 -13.33 -15.55 19.62
C ASN A 648 -14.14 -15.93 18.36
N HIS A 649 -13.64 -15.58 17.18
CA HIS A 649 -14.32 -15.80 15.91
C HIS A 649 -14.70 -17.29 15.69
N GLU A 650 -13.87 -18.25 16.09
CA GLU A 650 -14.16 -19.67 15.98
C GLU A 650 -15.38 -20.11 16.81
N ALA A 651 -15.54 -19.55 18.01
CA ALA A 651 -16.70 -19.82 18.84
C ALA A 651 -17.99 -19.24 18.23
N LEU A 652 -17.92 -18.07 17.58
CA LEU A 652 -19.02 -17.47 16.83
C LEU A 652 -19.39 -18.32 15.61
N VAL A 653 -18.41 -18.74 14.82
CA VAL A 653 -18.58 -19.67 13.69
C VAL A 653 -19.28 -20.96 14.16
N ALA A 654 -18.77 -21.59 15.22
CA ALA A 654 -19.33 -22.84 15.74
C ALA A 654 -20.78 -22.68 16.25
N ARG A 655 -21.12 -21.54 16.87
CA ARG A 655 -22.50 -21.24 17.32
C ARG A 655 -23.43 -21.05 16.12
N THR A 656 -22.97 -20.33 15.10
CA THR A 656 -23.73 -20.07 13.88
C THR A 656 -24.00 -21.36 13.10
N PHE A 657 -23.01 -22.22 12.93
CA PHE A 657 -23.22 -23.53 12.28
C PHE A 657 -24.25 -24.39 13.00
N ARG A 658 -24.23 -24.48 14.34
CA ARG A 658 -25.24 -25.22 15.07
C ARG A 658 -26.66 -24.66 14.87
N ARG A 659 -26.79 -23.33 14.74
CA ARG A 659 -28.09 -22.67 14.43
C ARG A 659 -28.54 -22.94 12.99
N LEU A 660 -27.60 -22.95 12.05
CA LEU A 660 -27.83 -23.31 10.65
C LEU A 660 -28.21 -24.80 10.49
N GLY A 661 -27.97 -25.64 11.49
CA GLY A 661 -28.30 -27.07 11.50
C GLY A 661 -27.15 -27.94 11.02
N PHE A 662 -25.91 -27.52 11.31
CA PHE A 662 -24.70 -28.29 11.08
C PHE A 662 -24.19 -28.91 12.39
N GLU A 663 -23.55 -30.07 12.28
CA GLU A 663 -22.88 -30.76 13.35
C GLU A 663 -21.38 -30.89 13.03
N TYR A 664 -20.53 -30.76 14.07
CA TYR A 664 -19.10 -30.91 13.93
C TYR A 664 -18.71 -32.38 13.94
N ASP A 665 -18.08 -32.85 12.87
CA ASP A 665 -17.55 -34.21 12.77
C ASP A 665 -16.06 -34.19 13.19
N GLY A 666 -15.81 -34.62 14.41
CA GLY A 666 -14.45 -34.68 14.97
C GLY A 666 -13.51 -35.71 14.31
N ALA A 667 -13.99 -36.53 13.38
CA ALA A 667 -13.17 -37.51 12.65
C ALA A 667 -12.58 -36.88 11.36
N SER A 668 -13.32 -35.98 10.75
CA SER A 668 -12.90 -35.21 9.57
C SER A 668 -12.55 -33.75 9.88
N GLU A 669 -12.70 -33.34 11.13
CA GLU A 669 -12.48 -31.96 11.60
C GLU A 669 -13.29 -30.89 10.84
N THR A 670 -14.45 -31.29 10.29
CA THR A 670 -15.30 -30.43 9.47
C THR A 670 -16.73 -30.35 10.01
N TRP A 671 -17.44 -29.29 9.58
CA TRP A 671 -18.88 -29.13 9.80
C TRP A 671 -19.67 -29.83 8.68
N ARG A 672 -20.65 -30.65 9.05
CA ARG A 672 -21.54 -31.34 8.09
C ARG A 672 -23.00 -31.06 8.37
N PRO A 673 -23.86 -31.00 7.33
CA PRO A 673 -25.31 -30.88 7.52
C PRO A 673 -25.82 -32.03 8.41
N ALA A 674 -26.63 -31.70 9.44
CA ALA A 674 -27.34 -32.72 10.18
C ALA A 674 -28.38 -33.46 9.30
N ASP A 675 -28.73 -34.70 9.59
CA ASP A 675 -29.61 -35.59 8.75
C ASP A 675 -30.93 -34.93 8.30
N ASP A 676 -31.44 -33.93 9.04
CA ASP A 676 -32.70 -33.21 8.76
C ASP A 676 -32.51 -31.91 7.96
N SER A 677 -31.28 -31.55 7.61
CA SER A 677 -30.93 -30.26 6.95
C SER A 677 -30.79 -30.37 5.43
N SER A 678 -30.84 -31.54 4.83
CA SER A 678 -30.68 -31.75 3.37
C SER A 678 -31.69 -31.02 2.47
N ASN A 679 -32.76 -30.47 3.04
CA ASN A 679 -33.78 -29.64 2.36
C ASN A 679 -33.58 -28.13 2.57
N ARG A 680 -32.62 -27.70 3.36
CA ARG A 680 -32.35 -26.29 3.63
C ARG A 680 -31.58 -25.66 2.49
N ARG A 681 -31.76 -24.37 2.33
CA ARG A 681 -31.07 -23.50 1.36
C ARG A 681 -30.52 -22.33 2.08
N TYR A 682 -29.38 -21.86 1.66
CA TYR A 682 -28.69 -20.77 2.34
C TYR A 682 -28.35 -19.67 1.34
N VAL A 683 -28.49 -18.43 1.80
CA VAL A 683 -28.07 -17.21 1.10
C VAL A 683 -27.20 -16.40 2.05
N ALA A 684 -26.14 -15.81 1.52
CA ALA A 684 -25.30 -14.90 2.28
C ALA A 684 -24.89 -13.70 1.38
N THR A 685 -24.66 -12.57 2.02
CA THR A 685 -24.07 -11.38 1.37
C THR A 685 -22.70 -11.13 1.93
N PHE A 686 -21.76 -10.64 1.08
CA PHE A 686 -20.40 -10.32 1.50
C PHE A 686 -19.86 -9.09 0.74
N ASN A 687 -19.43 -8.06 1.48
CA ASN A 687 -18.86 -6.83 0.93
C ASN A 687 -17.98 -6.10 1.96
N SER A 688 -17.42 -4.95 1.58
CA SER A 688 -16.52 -4.15 2.43
C SER A 688 -17.22 -3.43 3.60
N ARG A 689 -18.55 -3.33 3.63
CA ARG A 689 -19.32 -2.66 4.69
C ARG A 689 -19.53 -3.49 5.96
N TYR A 690 -19.09 -4.75 5.95
CA TYR A 690 -19.01 -5.54 7.17
C TYR A 690 -17.76 -5.21 7.98
N ARG A 691 -17.87 -5.24 9.32
CA ARG A 691 -16.72 -5.12 10.21
C ARG A 691 -15.70 -6.25 9.93
N PRO A 692 -14.41 -6.04 10.13
CA PRO A 692 -13.39 -7.10 9.93
C PRO A 692 -13.69 -8.39 10.69
N LEU A 693 -14.15 -8.31 11.93
CA LEU A 693 -14.58 -9.48 12.72
C LEU A 693 -15.68 -10.28 12.01
N ASP A 694 -16.72 -9.59 11.53
CA ASP A 694 -17.86 -10.25 10.90
C ASP A 694 -17.50 -10.82 9.54
N ARG A 695 -16.62 -10.15 8.80
CA ARG A 695 -16.08 -10.68 7.53
C ARG A 695 -15.36 -12.01 7.75
N ARG A 696 -14.48 -12.11 8.78
CA ARG A 696 -13.79 -13.38 9.08
C ARG A 696 -14.78 -14.51 9.40
N VAL A 697 -15.81 -14.23 10.20
CA VAL A 697 -16.85 -15.20 10.53
C VAL A 697 -17.63 -15.64 9.29
N LEU A 698 -18.10 -14.69 8.46
CA LEU A 698 -18.86 -14.98 7.25
C LEU A 698 -18.05 -15.73 6.20
N VAL A 699 -16.78 -15.37 6.00
CA VAL A 699 -15.87 -16.10 5.10
C VAL A 699 -15.70 -17.56 5.54
N ARG A 700 -15.46 -17.80 6.84
CA ARG A 700 -15.30 -19.16 7.36
C ARG A 700 -16.57 -19.99 7.24
N ILE A 701 -17.74 -19.36 7.36
CA ILE A 701 -19.03 -20.03 7.12
C ILE A 701 -19.22 -20.30 5.62
N ALA A 702 -18.90 -19.33 4.76
CA ALA A 702 -19.03 -19.47 3.32
C ALA A 702 -18.11 -20.57 2.76
N ASP A 703 -16.88 -20.69 3.27
CA ASP A 703 -15.93 -21.74 2.91
C ASP A 703 -16.55 -23.15 3.09
N VAL A 704 -17.11 -23.43 4.27
CA VAL A 704 -17.76 -24.72 4.53
C VAL A 704 -19.04 -24.91 3.70
N LEU A 705 -19.88 -23.87 3.58
CA LEU A 705 -21.15 -23.98 2.84
C LEU A 705 -20.92 -24.14 1.34
N SER A 706 -19.85 -23.56 0.79
CA SER A 706 -19.55 -23.62 -0.64
C SER A 706 -19.23 -25.03 -1.14
N THR A 707 -18.66 -25.86 -0.28
CA THR A 707 -18.26 -27.25 -0.57
C THR A 707 -19.22 -28.27 0.04
N ALA A 708 -20.15 -27.82 0.93
CA ALA A 708 -21.15 -28.69 1.51
C ALA A 708 -22.22 -29.10 0.46
N ASP A 709 -22.82 -30.27 0.69
CA ASP A 709 -23.87 -30.82 -0.18
C ASP A 709 -25.23 -30.17 0.12
N VAL A 710 -25.28 -28.83 0.00
CA VAL A 710 -26.49 -28.02 0.20
C VAL A 710 -26.54 -26.89 -0.82
N PRO A 711 -27.74 -26.46 -1.29
CA PRO A 711 -27.87 -25.29 -2.11
C PRO A 711 -27.46 -24.04 -1.32
N PHE A 712 -26.42 -23.38 -1.79
CA PHE A 712 -25.88 -22.15 -1.18
C PHE A 712 -25.62 -21.09 -2.27
N VAL A 713 -26.02 -19.85 -2.01
CA VAL A 713 -25.75 -18.71 -2.85
C VAL A 713 -25.01 -17.66 -2.01
N LEU A 714 -23.82 -17.27 -2.45
CA LEU A 714 -23.11 -16.11 -1.92
C LEU A 714 -23.20 -14.98 -2.95
N ILE A 715 -23.74 -13.84 -2.55
CA ILE A 715 -23.74 -12.63 -3.36
C ILE A 715 -22.71 -11.68 -2.78
N SER A 716 -21.77 -11.25 -3.60
CA SER A 716 -20.63 -10.45 -3.14
C SER A 716 -20.33 -9.30 -4.08
N THR A 717 -19.44 -8.43 -3.63
CA THR A 717 -18.75 -7.46 -4.47
C THR A 717 -17.33 -7.95 -4.75
N GLN A 718 -16.47 -7.10 -5.35
CA GLN A 718 -15.05 -7.40 -5.59
C GLN A 718 -14.29 -7.83 -4.32
N ALA A 719 -14.84 -7.58 -3.15
CA ALA A 719 -14.26 -8.00 -1.86
C ALA A 719 -13.95 -9.50 -1.76
N ILE A 720 -14.59 -10.35 -2.59
CA ILE A 720 -14.36 -11.80 -2.65
C ILE A 720 -13.18 -12.17 -3.58
N GLU A 721 -12.80 -11.31 -4.51
CA GLU A 721 -11.83 -11.63 -5.56
C GLU A 721 -10.41 -11.76 -5.02
N ALA A 722 -10.10 -10.97 -4.00
CA ALA A 722 -8.79 -10.95 -3.39
C ALA A 722 -8.86 -11.40 -1.92
N GLY A 723 -7.92 -12.26 -1.52
CA GLY A 723 -7.73 -12.60 -0.13
C GLY A 723 -8.74 -13.57 0.49
N VAL A 724 -9.69 -14.16 -0.24
CA VAL A 724 -10.70 -15.09 0.31
C VAL A 724 -10.53 -16.48 -0.26
N ASP A 725 -10.36 -17.47 0.61
CA ASP A 725 -10.20 -18.86 0.21
C ASP A 725 -11.54 -19.62 0.26
N VAL A 726 -12.25 -19.61 -0.88
CA VAL A 726 -13.54 -20.27 -1.08
C VAL A 726 -13.59 -20.93 -2.45
N SER A 727 -14.38 -22.00 -2.60
CA SER A 727 -14.55 -22.71 -3.85
C SER A 727 -16.03 -22.97 -4.13
N PHE A 728 -16.54 -22.48 -5.27
CA PHE A 728 -17.93 -22.62 -5.69
C PHE A 728 -18.05 -23.49 -6.95
N ALA A 729 -19.17 -24.22 -7.09
CA ALA A 729 -19.44 -25.01 -8.29
C ALA A 729 -19.67 -24.13 -9.53
N ARG A 730 -20.28 -22.95 -9.34
CA ARG A 730 -20.57 -21.97 -10.39
C ARG A 730 -20.31 -20.55 -9.89
N ALA A 731 -19.92 -19.67 -10.82
CA ALA A 731 -19.79 -18.25 -10.55
C ALA A 731 -20.49 -17.42 -11.63
N TYR A 732 -21.07 -16.31 -11.21
CA TYR A 732 -21.63 -15.26 -12.07
C TYR A 732 -20.87 -13.98 -11.80
N ARG A 733 -20.41 -13.31 -12.86
CA ARG A 733 -19.65 -12.05 -12.73
C ARG A 733 -20.30 -10.95 -13.56
N ASP A 734 -20.72 -9.88 -12.91
CA ASP A 734 -21.06 -8.64 -13.61
C ASP A 734 -19.80 -8.12 -14.32
N ILE A 735 -19.93 -7.69 -15.58
CA ILE A 735 -18.81 -7.33 -16.45
C ILE A 735 -17.82 -6.38 -15.75
N ALA A 736 -16.56 -6.71 -15.84
CA ALA A 736 -15.45 -6.03 -15.19
C ALA A 736 -14.21 -6.07 -16.10
N PRO A 737 -13.10 -5.42 -15.74
CA PRO A 737 -11.79 -5.66 -16.33
C PRO A 737 -11.46 -7.15 -16.39
N LEU A 738 -10.72 -7.56 -17.40
CA LEU A 738 -10.56 -8.99 -17.70
C LEU A 738 -9.80 -9.76 -16.61
N ASP A 739 -8.87 -9.11 -15.95
CA ASP A 739 -8.15 -9.63 -14.78
C ASP A 739 -9.08 -9.90 -13.58
N SER A 740 -10.06 -9.03 -13.35
CA SER A 740 -11.09 -9.19 -12.31
C SER A 740 -12.01 -10.39 -12.62
N VAL A 741 -12.35 -10.58 -13.90
CA VAL A 741 -13.10 -11.77 -14.34
C VAL A 741 -12.32 -13.06 -14.04
N VAL A 742 -11.01 -13.08 -14.31
CA VAL A 742 -10.13 -14.23 -14.01
C VAL A 742 -9.99 -14.44 -12.49
N GLN A 743 -9.91 -13.36 -11.70
CA GLN A 743 -9.86 -13.47 -10.23
C GLN A 743 -11.14 -14.07 -9.64
N THR A 744 -12.32 -13.68 -10.15
CA THR A 744 -13.61 -14.32 -9.81
C THR A 744 -13.60 -15.81 -10.21
N ALA A 745 -13.13 -16.14 -11.41
CA ALA A 745 -13.01 -17.52 -11.85
C ALA A 745 -12.08 -18.37 -10.97
N GLY A 746 -11.07 -17.74 -10.37
CA GLY A 746 -10.21 -18.35 -9.36
C GLY A 746 -10.93 -18.80 -8.09
N ARG A 747 -12.21 -18.40 -7.89
CA ARG A 747 -13.10 -18.85 -6.80
C ARG A 747 -14.08 -19.92 -7.24
N CYS A 748 -14.03 -20.33 -8.50
CA CYS A 748 -14.87 -21.36 -9.06
C CYS A 748 -14.06 -22.65 -9.29
N ASN A 749 -14.51 -23.78 -8.73
CA ASN A 749 -13.84 -25.10 -8.85
C ASN A 749 -12.33 -25.02 -8.52
N ARG A 750 -12.01 -24.28 -7.46
CA ARG A 750 -10.66 -23.87 -7.13
C ARG A 750 -9.70 -25.03 -6.90
N SER A 751 -10.15 -26.05 -6.18
CA SER A 751 -9.39 -27.27 -5.88
C SER A 751 -9.88 -28.49 -6.67
N PHE A 752 -10.55 -28.25 -7.80
CA PHE A 752 -11.09 -29.30 -8.67
C PHE A 752 -12.12 -30.22 -8.00
N GLU A 753 -12.86 -29.73 -7.01
CA GLU A 753 -13.87 -30.50 -6.27
C GLU A 753 -14.89 -31.15 -7.20
N TRP A 754 -15.19 -30.50 -8.33
CA TRP A 754 -16.13 -31.02 -9.34
C TRP A 754 -15.43 -31.61 -10.57
N GLY A 755 -14.08 -31.72 -10.58
CA GLY A 755 -13.26 -32.21 -11.67
C GLY A 755 -12.85 -31.15 -12.70
N PRO A 756 -11.93 -31.51 -13.62
CA PRO A 756 -11.41 -30.58 -14.62
C PRO A 756 -12.51 -30.01 -15.52
N GLU A 757 -12.47 -28.71 -15.80
CA GLU A 757 -13.40 -27.95 -16.66
C GLU A 757 -14.90 -28.09 -16.27
N ASN A 758 -15.20 -28.52 -15.05
CA ASN A 758 -16.58 -28.65 -14.58
C ASN A 758 -17.07 -27.44 -13.77
N GLY A 759 -16.20 -26.50 -13.42
CA GLY A 759 -16.62 -25.17 -13.00
C GLY A 759 -17.21 -24.38 -14.17
N GLU A 760 -18.19 -23.54 -13.91
CA GLU A 760 -18.84 -22.71 -14.93
C GLU A 760 -18.86 -21.25 -14.44
N VAL A 761 -18.32 -20.34 -15.24
CA VAL A 761 -18.28 -18.91 -14.96
C VAL A 761 -19.08 -18.18 -16.03
N THR A 762 -20.20 -17.57 -15.64
CA THR A 762 -21.01 -16.76 -16.53
C THR A 762 -20.67 -15.27 -16.37
N VAL A 763 -20.29 -14.62 -17.45
CA VAL A 763 -20.06 -13.16 -17.48
C VAL A 763 -21.28 -12.49 -18.12
N TRP A 764 -21.89 -11.55 -17.40
CA TRP A 764 -23.05 -10.78 -17.83
C TRP A 764 -22.92 -9.29 -17.55
N THR A 765 -23.90 -8.48 -17.94
CA THR A 765 -24.02 -7.07 -17.54
C THR A 765 -25.33 -6.91 -16.80
N LEU A 766 -25.27 -6.60 -15.51
CA LEU A 766 -26.44 -6.30 -14.69
C LEU A 766 -27.04 -4.93 -15.06
N GLY A 767 -28.36 -4.84 -14.94
CA GLY A 767 -29.10 -3.60 -15.12
C GLY A 767 -28.88 -2.60 -13.98
N PRO A 768 -29.34 -1.35 -14.15
CA PRO A 768 -29.31 -0.37 -13.06
C PRO A 768 -30.22 -0.79 -11.91
N VAL A 769 -29.85 -0.39 -10.68
CA VAL A 769 -30.62 -0.61 -9.47
C VAL A 769 -31.97 0.12 -9.54
N ALA A 770 -33.04 -0.46 -8.97
CA ALA A 770 -34.42 0.01 -9.17
C ALA A 770 -34.71 1.40 -8.56
N ASP A 771 -34.05 1.76 -7.46
CA ASP A 771 -34.26 3.00 -6.72
C ASP A 771 -33.47 4.21 -7.27
N ASP A 772 -32.73 4.05 -8.38
CA ASP A 772 -32.04 5.16 -9.03
C ASP A 772 -33.03 6.24 -9.52
N GLU A 773 -32.81 7.48 -9.07
CA GLU A 773 -33.63 8.62 -9.50
C GLU A 773 -33.68 8.80 -11.02
N GLU A 774 -34.81 9.28 -11.54
CA GLU A 774 -35.05 9.52 -12.97
C GLU A 774 -33.95 10.41 -13.61
N GLY A 775 -32.96 9.83 -14.26
CA GLY A 775 -32.09 10.68 -15.10
C GLY A 775 -30.90 10.01 -15.75
N ASP A 776 -30.18 9.13 -15.08
CA ASP A 776 -28.92 8.57 -15.62
C ASP A 776 -28.75 7.09 -15.26
N ARG A 777 -29.69 6.27 -15.68
CA ARG A 777 -29.69 4.81 -15.43
C ARG A 777 -28.63 4.11 -16.26
N LYS A 778 -27.44 3.95 -15.71
CA LYS A 778 -26.35 3.18 -16.35
C LYS A 778 -26.17 1.84 -15.61
N PRO A 779 -25.67 0.80 -16.29
CA PRO A 779 -25.20 -0.43 -15.63
C PRO A 779 -24.19 -0.14 -14.53
N PRO A 780 -24.20 -0.91 -13.40
CA PRO A 780 -23.27 -0.71 -12.27
C PRO A 780 -21.79 -0.67 -12.69
N SER A 781 -21.39 -1.48 -13.66
CA SER A 781 -20.02 -1.50 -14.18
C SER A 781 -19.50 -0.15 -14.69
N LYS A 782 -20.38 0.70 -15.23
CA LYS A 782 -20.03 2.03 -15.77
C LYS A 782 -19.81 3.10 -14.70
N TYR A 783 -20.10 2.82 -13.46
CA TYR A 783 -19.79 3.71 -12.33
C TYR A 783 -18.47 3.36 -11.69
N VAL A 784 -18.06 2.09 -11.76
CA VAL A 784 -16.88 1.57 -11.03
C VAL A 784 -15.64 1.57 -11.90
N TYR A 785 -15.77 1.24 -13.19
CA TYR A 785 -14.61 1.05 -14.06
C TYR A 785 -14.50 2.09 -15.15
N ASP A 786 -13.25 2.38 -15.53
CA ASP A 786 -12.98 3.20 -16.71
C ASP A 786 -13.57 2.58 -17.97
N GLY A 787 -14.13 3.44 -18.83
CA GLY A 787 -14.79 3.00 -20.05
C GLY A 787 -13.87 2.29 -21.04
N THR A 788 -12.57 2.58 -21.03
CA THR A 788 -11.58 1.93 -21.89
C THR A 788 -11.36 0.50 -21.44
N LEU A 789 -11.19 0.29 -20.11
CA LEU A 789 -11.03 -1.04 -19.53
C LEU A 789 -12.19 -1.96 -19.87
N LEU A 790 -13.42 -1.49 -19.65
CA LEU A 790 -14.62 -2.27 -19.95
C LEU A 790 -14.74 -2.56 -21.45
N LYS A 791 -14.44 -1.57 -22.29
CA LYS A 791 -14.53 -1.73 -23.74
C LYS A 791 -13.58 -2.80 -24.25
N GLU A 792 -12.32 -2.76 -23.84
CA GLU A 792 -11.32 -3.75 -24.25
C GLU A 792 -11.66 -5.15 -23.74
N ALA A 793 -12.12 -5.26 -22.49
CA ALA A 793 -12.58 -6.53 -21.93
C ALA A 793 -13.73 -7.13 -22.75
N VAL A 794 -14.74 -6.32 -23.09
CA VAL A 794 -15.88 -6.75 -23.92
C VAL A 794 -15.45 -7.13 -25.33
N GLU A 795 -14.61 -6.32 -25.99
CA GLU A 795 -14.14 -6.59 -27.36
C GLU A 795 -13.39 -7.93 -27.41
N ILE A 796 -12.47 -8.17 -26.48
CA ILE A 796 -11.69 -9.41 -26.42
C ILE A 796 -12.58 -10.62 -26.12
N LEU A 797 -13.48 -10.51 -25.13
CA LEU A 797 -14.42 -11.60 -24.82
C LEU A 797 -15.28 -11.97 -26.03
N LEU A 798 -15.79 -10.98 -26.76
CA LEU A 798 -16.61 -11.21 -27.92
C LEU A 798 -15.83 -11.79 -29.10
N ASP A 799 -14.59 -11.32 -29.34
CA ASP A 799 -13.70 -11.87 -30.36
C ASP A 799 -13.41 -13.35 -30.15
N LEU A 800 -13.16 -13.74 -28.89
CA LEU A 800 -12.94 -15.14 -28.53
C LEU A 800 -14.21 -15.99 -28.71
N CYS A 801 -15.40 -15.40 -28.51
CA CYS A 801 -16.69 -16.08 -28.67
C CYS A 801 -17.14 -16.23 -30.13
N ASP A 802 -16.62 -15.42 -31.08
CA ASP A 802 -16.99 -15.54 -32.50
C ASP A 802 -16.50 -16.86 -33.12
N GLU A 803 -15.52 -17.54 -32.50
CA GLU A 803 -15.05 -18.88 -32.88
C GLU A 803 -15.94 -19.99 -32.31
N ASP A 804 -16.41 -19.90 -31.03
CA ASP A 804 -17.50 -20.75 -30.46
C ASP A 804 -18.01 -20.13 -29.13
N PRO A 805 -19.23 -19.55 -29.06
CA PRO A 805 -19.69 -18.79 -27.91
C PRO A 805 -19.92 -19.60 -26.62
N LYS A 806 -19.80 -20.92 -26.65
CA LYS A 806 -20.11 -21.79 -25.49
C LYS A 806 -18.92 -22.50 -24.85
N GLU A 807 -17.72 -22.34 -25.35
CA GLU A 807 -16.55 -23.10 -24.87
C GLU A 807 -15.28 -22.26 -24.72
N LEU A 808 -15.39 -21.07 -24.14
CA LEU A 808 -14.20 -20.33 -23.79
C LEU A 808 -13.49 -20.98 -22.60
N SER A 809 -12.30 -21.55 -22.81
CA SER A 809 -11.54 -22.21 -21.76
C SER A 809 -10.75 -21.24 -20.91
N SER A 810 -10.51 -21.59 -19.64
CA SER A 810 -9.62 -20.86 -18.73
C SER A 810 -8.23 -20.63 -19.35
N VAL A 811 -7.69 -21.64 -20.02
CA VAL A 811 -6.36 -21.55 -20.65
C VAL A 811 -6.33 -20.49 -21.74
N ALA A 812 -7.36 -20.40 -22.60
CA ALA A 812 -7.43 -19.38 -23.64
C ALA A 812 -7.57 -17.97 -23.04
N LEU A 813 -8.37 -17.81 -21.98
CA LEU A 813 -8.58 -16.51 -21.35
C LEU A 813 -7.33 -16.06 -20.60
N GLU A 814 -6.79 -16.86 -19.70
CA GLU A 814 -5.67 -16.47 -18.83
C GLU A 814 -4.35 -16.32 -19.62
N ARG A 815 -4.13 -17.16 -20.64
CA ARG A 815 -2.86 -17.20 -21.36
C ARG A 815 -2.81 -16.30 -22.59
N ASP A 816 -3.89 -16.28 -23.39
CA ASP A 816 -3.89 -15.61 -24.69
C ASP A 816 -4.61 -14.25 -24.64
N ALA A 817 -5.69 -14.14 -23.84
CA ALA A 817 -6.50 -12.93 -23.79
C ALA A 817 -5.93 -11.86 -22.84
N ILE A 818 -5.45 -12.24 -21.66
CA ILE A 818 -4.93 -11.29 -20.67
C ILE A 818 -3.77 -10.45 -21.21
N PRO A 819 -2.71 -11.02 -21.83
CA PRO A 819 -1.64 -10.21 -22.41
C PRO A 819 -2.15 -9.23 -23.48
N ARG A 820 -3.02 -9.70 -24.37
CA ARG A 820 -3.65 -8.85 -25.39
C ARG A 820 -4.49 -7.73 -24.79
N TYR A 821 -5.15 -8.01 -23.66
CA TYR A 821 -5.95 -7.04 -22.93
C TYR A 821 -5.08 -5.91 -22.38
N PHE A 822 -4.02 -6.23 -21.65
CA PHE A 822 -3.14 -5.21 -21.11
C PHE A 822 -2.42 -4.41 -22.19
N ASP A 823 -1.94 -5.04 -23.25
CA ASP A 823 -1.38 -4.34 -24.42
C ASP A 823 -2.38 -3.35 -25.05
N ALA A 824 -3.64 -3.77 -25.22
CA ALA A 824 -4.66 -2.92 -25.81
C ALA A 824 -5.04 -1.75 -24.90
N VAL A 825 -5.13 -2.00 -23.60
CA VAL A 825 -5.45 -0.98 -22.59
C VAL A 825 -4.32 0.04 -22.51
N GLU A 826 -3.06 -0.37 -22.43
CA GLU A 826 -1.91 0.52 -22.40
C GLU A 826 -1.85 1.42 -23.65
N GLN A 827 -2.07 0.85 -24.84
CA GLN A 827 -2.06 1.62 -26.10
C GLN A 827 -3.20 2.64 -26.22
N LYS A 828 -4.33 2.41 -25.55
CA LYS A 828 -5.55 3.22 -25.67
C LYS A 828 -5.81 4.11 -24.45
N SER A 829 -5.26 3.80 -23.32
CA SER A 829 -5.33 4.65 -22.13
C SER A 829 -4.52 5.91 -22.36
N LEU A 830 -5.09 7.05 -21.98
CA LEU A 830 -4.33 8.29 -21.97
C LEU A 830 -3.50 8.30 -20.68
N PRO A 831 -2.16 8.26 -20.79
CA PRO A 831 -1.32 8.41 -19.62
C PRO A 831 -1.59 9.77 -18.98
N ALA A 832 -1.49 9.84 -17.65
CA ALA A 832 -1.47 11.12 -16.97
C ALA A 832 -0.09 11.76 -17.15
N GLU A 833 0.17 12.32 -18.35
CA GLU A 833 1.41 13.04 -18.66
C GLU A 833 1.77 14.05 -17.56
N GLU A 834 0.74 14.65 -16.95
CA GLU A 834 0.85 15.62 -15.88
C GLU A 834 1.56 15.07 -14.61
N LEU A 835 1.35 13.78 -14.25
CA LEU A 835 2.04 13.15 -13.11
C LEU A 835 3.53 12.95 -13.39
N VAL A 836 3.87 12.57 -14.61
CA VAL A 836 5.27 12.41 -15.04
C VAL A 836 5.96 13.77 -15.09
N GLU A 837 5.30 14.79 -15.62
CA GLU A 837 5.81 16.17 -15.61
C GLU A 837 6.08 16.68 -14.18
N MET A 838 5.19 16.38 -13.21
CA MET A 838 5.41 16.76 -11.81
C MET A 838 6.69 16.13 -11.24
N ILE A 839 7.00 14.88 -11.60
CA ILE A 839 8.24 14.22 -11.18
C ILE A 839 9.45 14.84 -11.88
N GLU A 840 9.40 15.02 -13.20
CA GLU A 840 10.50 15.57 -14.00
C GLU A 840 10.82 17.03 -13.64
N GLU A 841 9.80 17.81 -13.31
CA GLU A 841 9.93 19.20 -12.87
C GLU A 841 10.14 19.36 -11.35
N SER A 842 10.28 18.25 -10.61
CA SER A 842 10.42 18.24 -9.13
C SER A 842 9.33 19.05 -8.41
N ARG A 843 8.05 18.88 -8.82
CA ARG A 843 6.86 19.47 -8.19
C ARG A 843 6.32 18.52 -7.11
N ALA A 844 7.10 18.32 -6.05
CA ALA A 844 6.83 17.32 -5.03
C ALA A 844 5.57 17.60 -4.20
N GLU A 845 5.31 18.88 -3.89
CA GLU A 845 4.12 19.27 -3.11
C GLU A 845 2.84 19.07 -3.94
N GLU A 846 2.87 19.40 -5.22
CA GLU A 846 1.76 19.21 -6.14
C GLU A 846 1.50 17.73 -6.42
N LEU A 847 2.56 16.94 -6.62
CA LEU A 847 2.48 15.48 -6.78
C LEU A 847 1.90 14.81 -5.52
N GLY A 848 2.34 15.22 -4.34
CA GLY A 848 1.85 14.67 -3.07
C GLY A 848 0.40 15.04 -2.70
N ARG A 849 -0.26 15.89 -3.49
CA ARG A 849 -1.70 16.15 -3.42
C ARG A 849 -2.51 15.21 -4.33
N GLN A 850 -1.82 14.45 -5.18
CA GLN A 850 -2.47 13.46 -6.03
C GLN A 850 -2.59 12.16 -5.26
N SER A 851 -3.78 11.58 -5.20
CA SER A 851 -3.98 10.26 -4.60
C SER A 851 -3.84 9.15 -5.64
N LEU A 852 -3.20 8.06 -5.25
CA LEU A 852 -3.15 6.83 -6.06
C LEU A 852 -4.56 6.23 -6.23
N ILE A 853 -5.38 6.35 -5.19
CA ILE A 853 -6.80 5.97 -5.25
C ILE A 853 -7.60 7.20 -5.67
N ASP A 854 -8.46 7.04 -6.67
CA ASP A 854 -9.47 8.05 -7.01
C ASP A 854 -10.51 8.10 -5.88
N GLU A 855 -10.22 8.87 -4.85
CA GLU A 855 -11.23 9.21 -3.85
C GLU A 855 -12.22 10.21 -4.46
N SER A 856 -13.21 9.66 -5.19
CA SER A 856 -14.35 10.47 -5.65
C SER A 856 -15.19 10.99 -4.48
N TYR A 857 -14.93 10.46 -3.26
CA TYR A 857 -15.68 10.74 -2.03
C TYR A 857 -14.75 10.72 -0.82
N GLU A 858 -14.97 11.63 0.11
CA GLU A 858 -14.38 11.56 1.45
C GLU A 858 -14.90 10.32 2.17
N THR A 859 -14.02 9.55 2.79
CA THR A 859 -14.37 8.40 3.61
C THR A 859 -14.17 8.72 5.09
N VAL A 860 -15.05 8.16 5.93
CA VAL A 860 -14.94 8.25 7.37
C VAL A 860 -14.89 6.85 7.96
N ASP A 861 -13.94 6.63 8.85
CA ASP A 861 -13.87 5.41 9.64
C ASP A 861 -14.81 5.47 10.83
N LEU A 862 -15.72 4.49 10.86
CA LEU A 862 -16.77 4.38 11.85
C LEU A 862 -16.56 3.14 12.69
N ILE A 863 -16.46 3.29 14.02
CA ILE A 863 -16.46 2.14 14.94
C ILE A 863 -17.92 1.72 15.17
N VAL A 864 -18.26 0.52 14.76
CA VAL A 864 -19.65 0.01 14.78
C VAL A 864 -19.83 -1.00 15.90
N ALA A 865 -20.78 -0.70 16.81
CA ALA A 865 -21.23 -1.63 17.84
C ALA A 865 -22.39 -2.48 17.31
N ALA A 866 -22.19 -3.78 17.16
CA ALA A 866 -23.26 -4.74 16.89
C ALA A 866 -23.79 -5.41 18.16
N THR A 867 -23.02 -5.42 19.25
CA THR A 867 -23.37 -6.07 20.52
C THR A 867 -23.33 -5.10 21.70
N GLU A 868 -23.90 -5.50 22.81
CA GLU A 868 -23.79 -4.74 24.07
C GLU A 868 -22.35 -4.72 24.62
N THR A 869 -21.58 -5.75 24.32
CA THR A 869 -20.14 -5.81 24.64
C THR A 869 -19.36 -4.77 23.83
N ASP A 870 -19.66 -4.60 22.53
CA ASP A 870 -19.04 -3.57 21.69
C ASP A 870 -19.34 -2.16 22.22
N ARG A 871 -20.60 -1.91 22.66
CA ARG A 871 -20.99 -0.62 23.25
C ARG A 871 -20.19 -0.29 24.51
N LYS A 872 -19.97 -1.28 25.39
CA LYS A 872 -19.12 -1.11 26.59
C LYS A 872 -17.67 -0.80 26.21
N ARG A 873 -17.12 -1.51 25.23
CA ARG A 873 -15.76 -1.25 24.74
C ARG A 873 -15.63 0.18 24.17
N ILE A 874 -16.63 0.66 23.44
CA ILE A 874 -16.66 2.04 22.94
C ILE A 874 -16.77 3.06 24.10
N GLU A 875 -17.52 2.74 25.18
CA GLU A 875 -17.55 3.60 26.37
C GLU A 875 -16.19 3.64 27.08
N GLU A 876 -15.49 2.49 27.18
CA GLU A 876 -14.14 2.40 27.74
C GLU A 876 -13.12 3.18 26.91
N LEU A 877 -13.27 3.27 25.59
CA LEU A 877 -12.46 4.11 24.69
C LEU A 877 -12.57 5.58 25.09
N GLY A 878 -13.79 6.09 25.32
CA GLY A 878 -14.01 7.45 25.81
C GLY A 878 -13.31 7.71 27.13
N ASP A 879 -13.45 6.79 28.09
CA ASP A 879 -12.79 6.88 29.40
C ASP A 879 -11.25 6.82 29.29
N ALA A 880 -10.70 6.06 28.33
CA ALA A 880 -9.27 5.96 28.06
C ALA A 880 -8.73 7.30 27.54
N PHE A 881 -9.39 7.93 26.56
CA PHE A 881 -9.02 9.27 26.10
C PHE A 881 -9.13 10.35 27.17
N GLU A 882 -10.12 10.25 28.10
CA GLU A 882 -10.22 11.18 29.25
C GLU A 882 -9.06 11.01 30.23
N ARG A 883 -8.53 9.79 30.39
CA ARG A 883 -7.39 9.52 31.28
C ARG A 883 -6.07 9.99 30.65
N HIS A 884 -5.74 9.53 29.44
CA HIS A 884 -4.54 9.91 28.72
C HIS A 884 -4.68 9.65 27.22
N ALA A 885 -4.22 10.56 26.37
CA ALA A 885 -4.34 10.42 24.91
C ALA A 885 -3.65 9.15 24.39
N SER A 886 -2.48 8.77 24.91
CA SER A 886 -1.78 7.53 24.51
C SER A 886 -2.55 6.26 24.86
N GLU A 887 -3.21 6.18 26.02
CA GLU A 887 -4.08 5.05 26.38
C GLU A 887 -5.30 4.97 25.46
N GLY A 888 -5.88 6.12 25.07
CA GLY A 888 -6.97 6.19 24.13
C GLY A 888 -6.61 5.66 22.75
N PHE A 889 -5.42 6.02 22.25
CA PHE A 889 -4.96 5.53 20.95
C PHE A 889 -4.60 4.03 20.96
N GLU A 890 -3.98 3.54 22.03
CA GLU A 890 -3.73 2.11 22.20
C GLU A 890 -5.06 1.33 22.20
N TYR A 891 -6.04 1.80 22.96
CA TYR A 891 -7.37 1.19 23.01
C TYR A 891 -8.12 1.29 21.67
N LEU A 892 -7.96 2.37 20.92
CA LEU A 892 -8.51 2.53 19.56
C LEU A 892 -7.95 1.49 18.59
N SER A 893 -6.68 1.15 18.71
CA SER A 893 -6.05 0.07 17.95
C SER A 893 -6.70 -1.29 18.24
N ASP A 894 -7.05 -1.55 19.50
CA ASP A 894 -7.75 -2.79 19.92
C ASP A 894 -9.19 -2.89 19.38
N LEU A 895 -9.75 -1.77 18.90
CA LEU A 895 -11.08 -1.73 18.27
C LEU A 895 -11.04 -1.79 16.74
N ALA A 896 -9.88 -2.05 16.12
CA ALA A 896 -9.74 -2.15 14.66
C ALA A 896 -10.73 -3.15 14.04
N ASP A 897 -11.05 -4.24 14.75
CA ASP A 897 -12.01 -5.28 14.33
C ASP A 897 -13.46 -4.80 14.20
N LEU A 898 -13.79 -3.64 14.78
CA LEU A 898 -15.12 -3.04 14.76
C LEU A 898 -15.23 -1.89 13.75
N ARG A 899 -14.16 -1.57 13.01
CA ARG A 899 -14.08 -0.39 12.16
C ARG A 899 -14.61 -0.67 10.76
N VAL A 900 -15.43 0.24 10.24
CA VAL A 900 -15.96 0.21 8.86
C VAL A 900 -15.68 1.56 8.21
N SER A 901 -15.04 1.58 7.04
CA SER A 901 -14.90 2.80 6.25
C SER A 901 -16.15 3.02 5.39
N ILE A 902 -16.73 4.21 5.49
CA ILE A 902 -17.91 4.60 4.73
C ILE A 902 -17.65 5.90 3.96
N PRO A 903 -18.09 6.03 2.68
CA PRO A 903 -18.05 7.30 1.97
C PRO A 903 -19.10 8.25 2.56
N VAL A 904 -18.73 9.52 2.70
CA VAL A 904 -19.62 10.57 3.19
C VAL A 904 -19.66 11.69 2.16
N GLN A 905 -20.85 12.01 1.66
CA GLN A 905 -21.02 13.06 0.66
C GLN A 905 -21.07 14.47 1.27
N ASP A 906 -21.57 14.60 2.51
CA ASP A 906 -21.65 15.86 3.24
C ASP A 906 -21.49 15.63 4.75
N LEU A 907 -20.35 16.03 5.28
CA LEU A 907 -19.98 15.90 6.69
C LEU A 907 -20.73 16.87 7.63
N GLU A 908 -21.58 17.76 7.14
CA GLU A 908 -21.97 18.94 7.94
C GLU A 908 -23.19 18.77 8.85
N GLU A 909 -24.12 17.85 8.62
CA GLU A 909 -25.40 17.90 9.41
C GLU A 909 -25.77 16.64 10.21
N ASP A 910 -25.31 15.42 9.89
CA ASP A 910 -25.82 14.18 10.52
C ASP A 910 -24.78 13.12 10.89
N LEU A 911 -23.54 13.48 11.17
CA LEU A 911 -22.54 12.52 11.59
C LEU A 911 -22.89 11.82 12.91
N PRO A 912 -22.57 10.51 13.03
CA PRO A 912 -22.77 9.75 14.25
C PRO A 912 -22.10 10.40 15.45
N THR A 913 -22.56 10.10 16.63
CA THR A 913 -21.98 10.57 17.90
C THR A 913 -20.49 10.29 17.93
N HIS A 914 -19.69 11.33 18.08
CA HIS A 914 -18.24 11.20 18.16
C HIS A 914 -17.77 11.15 19.62
N VAL A 915 -16.73 10.38 19.85
CA VAL A 915 -15.94 10.48 21.07
C VAL A 915 -14.85 11.50 20.81
N ARG A 916 -14.96 12.66 21.45
CA ARG A 916 -13.96 13.72 21.31
C ARG A 916 -12.73 13.37 22.15
N ALA A 917 -11.63 13.06 21.50
CA ALA A 917 -10.34 13.02 22.17
C ALA A 917 -9.92 14.46 22.51
N ASP A 918 -10.24 14.93 23.73
CA ASP A 918 -9.94 16.29 24.16
C ASP A 918 -8.44 16.42 24.46
N ARG A 919 -7.68 16.96 23.51
CA ARG A 919 -6.29 17.42 23.71
C ARG A 919 -6.19 18.71 24.53
N SER A 920 -7.29 19.26 25.03
CA SER A 920 -7.37 20.61 25.66
C SER A 920 -6.55 20.77 26.95
N LYS A 921 -5.80 19.78 27.40
CA LYS A 921 -4.82 19.92 28.49
C LYS A 921 -3.38 20.23 28.01
N ARG A 922 -3.15 20.30 26.68
CA ARG A 922 -1.94 20.84 26.07
C ARG A 922 -2.34 21.90 25.06
N THR A 923 -2.15 23.13 25.42
CA THR A 923 -2.05 24.37 24.64
C THR A 923 -2.18 24.22 23.12
N ASP A 924 -3.36 24.21 22.58
CA ASP A 924 -3.90 24.62 21.29
C ASP A 924 -4.88 23.61 20.73
N GLY A 925 -5.96 23.62 21.12
CA GLY A 925 -7.40 23.59 20.85
C GLY A 925 -7.99 22.62 19.81
N GLU A 926 -7.36 21.67 19.16
CA GLU A 926 -8.01 20.75 18.23
C GLU A 926 -7.93 19.29 18.72
N GLY A 927 -9.11 18.70 18.97
CA GLY A 927 -9.25 17.29 19.35
C GLY A 927 -9.37 16.42 18.11
N VAL A 928 -9.04 15.12 18.23
CA VAL A 928 -9.32 14.12 17.22
C VAL A 928 -10.74 13.62 17.38
N ASP A 929 -11.51 13.67 16.32
CA ASP A 929 -12.88 13.16 16.31
C ASP A 929 -12.83 11.67 15.89
N VAL A 930 -13.18 10.77 16.81
CA VAL A 930 -13.39 9.34 16.55
C VAL A 930 -14.88 9.10 16.41
N PHE A 931 -15.31 8.65 15.24
CA PHE A 931 -16.72 8.44 14.95
C PHE A 931 -17.14 7.04 15.43
N VAL A 932 -18.30 6.96 16.11
CA VAL A 932 -18.86 5.72 16.65
C VAL A 932 -20.31 5.57 16.26
N HIS A 933 -20.71 4.34 15.90
CA HIS A 933 -22.09 3.97 15.62
C HIS A 933 -22.55 2.90 16.62
N ARG A 934 -23.65 3.15 17.31
CA ARG A 934 -24.14 2.29 18.39
C ARG A 934 -25.17 1.24 17.95
N GLY A 935 -25.16 0.88 16.68
CA GLY A 935 -25.96 -0.19 16.12
C GLY A 935 -27.27 0.25 15.47
N ASN A 936 -28.14 0.98 16.19
CA ASN A 936 -29.49 1.31 15.73
C ASN A 936 -29.89 2.77 15.97
N GLU A 937 -28.93 3.67 16.15
CA GLU A 937 -29.21 5.08 16.43
C GLU A 937 -28.38 5.98 15.51
N GLY A 938 -29.01 6.93 14.84
CA GLY A 938 -28.34 7.95 14.06
C GLY A 938 -28.23 7.63 12.58
N TYR A 939 -27.07 7.88 11.97
CA TYR A 939 -26.80 7.76 10.55
C TYR A 939 -26.69 6.30 10.09
N GLY A 940 -27.79 5.68 9.65
CA GLY A 940 -27.85 4.34 9.11
C GLY A 940 -28.00 3.20 10.13
N LEU A 941 -28.00 1.97 9.63
CA LEU A 941 -28.17 0.73 10.38
C LEU A 941 -27.02 -0.22 10.09
N TYR A 942 -26.65 -1.03 11.06
CA TYR A 942 -25.76 -2.15 10.84
C TYR A 942 -26.56 -3.45 10.85
N GLU A 943 -26.70 -4.07 9.68
CA GLU A 943 -27.53 -5.25 9.45
C GLU A 943 -26.70 -6.35 8.78
N LEU A 944 -26.59 -7.51 9.39
CA LEU A 944 -25.81 -8.62 8.87
C LEU A 944 -26.49 -9.35 7.71
N ASP A 945 -27.79 -9.24 7.57
CA ASP A 945 -28.56 -9.71 6.40
C ASP A 945 -28.74 -8.62 5.33
N GLY A 946 -28.64 -7.34 5.71
CA GLY A 946 -28.73 -6.19 4.82
C GLY A 946 -27.43 -5.82 4.10
N GLY A 947 -26.33 -6.56 4.30
CA GLY A 947 -25.04 -6.26 3.66
C GLY A 947 -24.11 -5.36 4.46
N GLY A 948 -24.14 -5.44 5.80
CA GLY A 948 -23.27 -4.66 6.68
C GLY A 948 -23.84 -3.29 7.01
N PHE A 949 -23.00 -2.25 7.03
CA PHE A 949 -23.46 -0.90 7.32
C PHE A 949 -24.30 -0.32 6.15
N VAL A 950 -25.51 0.10 6.45
CA VAL A 950 -26.48 0.69 5.52
C VAL A 950 -26.72 2.14 5.93
N SER A 951 -26.29 3.10 5.13
CA SER A 951 -26.57 4.52 5.38
C SER A 951 -27.92 4.92 4.79
N ASP A 952 -28.53 5.98 5.34
CA ASP A 952 -29.79 6.55 4.82
C ASP A 952 -29.61 7.09 3.38
N ASP A 953 -28.36 7.34 2.95
CA ASP A 953 -27.98 7.82 1.62
C ASP A 953 -27.58 6.70 0.64
N ASP A 954 -27.65 5.43 1.01
CA ASP A 954 -27.24 4.31 0.13
C ASP A 954 -28.07 4.17 -1.17
N GLY A 955 -29.18 4.91 -1.30
CA GLY A 955 -29.88 5.11 -2.59
C GLY A 955 -29.27 6.19 -3.48
N GLY A 956 -28.31 6.98 -2.98
CA GLY A 956 -27.60 8.00 -3.75
C GLY A 956 -26.38 7.45 -4.54
N PRO A 957 -25.65 8.34 -5.25
CA PRO A 957 -24.42 7.97 -5.96
C PRO A 957 -23.36 7.29 -5.09
N SER A 958 -23.33 7.57 -3.76
CA SER A 958 -22.39 7.00 -2.80
C SER A 958 -22.59 5.50 -2.53
N GLY A 959 -23.82 4.98 -2.61
CA GLY A 959 -24.10 3.54 -2.50
C GLY A 959 -23.66 2.73 -3.73
N ARG A 960 -23.18 3.41 -4.78
CA ARG A 960 -22.80 2.80 -6.06
C ARG A 960 -21.34 2.38 -6.12
N PHE A 961 -20.50 2.83 -5.19
CA PHE A 961 -19.06 2.61 -5.24
C PHE A 961 -18.61 1.61 -4.19
N THR A 962 -17.82 0.66 -4.62
CA THR A 962 -17.05 -0.28 -3.80
C THR A 962 -15.59 -0.19 -4.24
N LEU A 963 -14.74 0.14 -3.32
CA LEU A 963 -13.33 -0.19 -3.37
C LEU A 963 -13.00 -1.20 -2.29
#